data_03c73c204636036d896f3a86b21335cc
#
_entry.id   03c73c204636036d896f3a86b21335cc
#
_cell.length_a   1.000
_cell.length_b   1.000
_cell.length_c   1.000
_cell.angle_alpha   90.00
_cell.angle_beta   90.00
_cell.angle_gamma   90.00
#
_symmetry.space_group_name_H-M   'P 1'
#
loop_
_entity.id
_entity.type
_entity.pdbx_description
1 polymer ?
#
loop_
_entity_poly.entity_id
_entity_poly.type
_entity_poly.pdbx_seq_one_letter_code
_entity_poly.pdbx_strand_id
1 'polypeptide(L)'
;MNDKAERQAARVWTEDAQTKIQQTTEYPAKTGKVLRIAAARNEYRGAQIEVFALRDISGFDVTVSDLVGGSRIVAKEDISVFVEKYTRIRAKSNSIPEFLSGARIPDALIPLGAVRAKGEDSISARHNQGFYVDIWVRENIPAGLYRGSATVRLDDWTTEVPVELKVYDFTVPSITPTQNYWGMFDRSESLRNELDTSDEMAEAYYELMLKYRMNCELLPFSGAGGPDRYVELLRKYYRHYGFSTYKLPTEYKEDSYDGEAIDFDAEAFIGYIVAIARASMEDKIDYLDKALVYFTFSSGIDEPQTKENYEKCRRFSKVYGALLRDIDARLKTEFSSRPDYSYYTQTIAPTLLKMPMMLTLCHVRHYWEIQDYDVGNFTYCPVAHALAFPRLRRSIREQSDTCWWYTCTGPVYPYPSTHIDDYAVSMRLIGWMQKAYRLQGYLNWAAAINARLEYPYENPDIGFSNGDGWVLYAGRYYGIYGPVPSLRAVAFRDGMQDYCYLDMAEKNSDESGKAIIGRFYDELFDNTRVLVTDASLLDSFRDELAKAIAGGKMEFEERDEWILLDDCTSAETTIIRSNSKYEPRIETGTDGEYSAKGKSVKVNLQGTLERETFFPRIFVEARDINGGDFSEIKSLRFKIYGTTEKPTPFTVYALDEVNKTILYETEIERGLNVVTVPLRWQLDKPLKIIMFETDNYYDETGPRLFYVDEVSMLCTGREWKDTATEPRADGMRLDDIEMLWGSTNFGRLSLTDECSALGKDSLKIEIRGDGKSRSPELERPGFTVSGKGDYTKYTHINFDIYNASDCERPLEFFVNSREFSVSRTLVPGENHISILLSDCNADLKRVRFFGLIFEKYETAKSVQVYYMNHFSPSMETQE
;
A
#
# COMPACT_ATOMS: atom_id res chain seq x y z
N MET A 1 -13.01 -42.50 25.61
CA MET A 1 -12.61 -41.51 24.59
C MET A 1 -11.95 -40.24 25.15
N ASN A 2 -11.75 -40.13 26.47
CA ASN A 2 -11.16 -38.94 27.10
C ASN A 2 -9.61 -38.97 27.24
N ASP A 3 -8.97 -40.13 27.17
CA ASP A 3 -7.52 -40.26 27.48
C ASP A 3 -6.56 -39.76 26.38
N LYS A 4 -7.07 -39.57 25.12
CA LYS A 4 -6.24 -38.99 24.03
C LYS A 4 -6.25 -37.47 24.02
N ALA A 5 -7.31 -36.82 24.48
CA ALA A 5 -7.43 -35.39 24.53
C ALA A 5 -6.59 -34.74 25.64
N GLU A 6 -6.39 -35.43 26.77
CA GLU A 6 -5.58 -34.97 27.91
C GLU A 6 -4.07 -35.04 27.64
N ARG A 7 -3.61 -35.76 26.59
CA ARG A 7 -2.19 -35.92 26.24
C ARG A 7 -1.72 -34.95 25.12
N GLN A 8 -2.60 -34.23 24.48
CA GLN A 8 -2.21 -33.31 23.39
C GLN A 8 -1.53 -32.07 23.96
N ALA A 9 -0.25 -31.83 23.60
CA ALA A 9 0.51 -30.67 24.09
C ALA A 9 0.16 -29.37 23.36
N ALA A 10 -0.16 -29.48 22.05
CA ALA A 10 -0.40 -28.33 21.19
C ALA A 10 -1.32 -28.69 19.99
N ARG A 11 -1.77 -27.65 19.31
CA ARG A 11 -2.34 -27.73 17.96
C ARG A 11 -1.30 -27.23 16.98
N VAL A 12 -1.08 -27.97 15.91
CA VAL A 12 -0.07 -27.63 14.88
C VAL A 12 -0.77 -27.49 13.54
N TRP A 13 -0.38 -26.45 12.78
CA TRP A 13 -0.88 -26.17 11.44
C TRP A 13 0.21 -25.54 10.57
N THR A 14 -0.09 -25.30 9.30
CA THR A 14 0.83 -24.68 8.34
C THR A 14 0.22 -23.42 7.76
N GLU A 15 1.06 -22.39 7.53
CA GLU A 15 0.72 -21.13 6.92
C GLU A 15 1.67 -20.81 5.76
N ASP A 16 1.29 -19.83 4.92
CA ASP A 16 2.19 -19.31 3.90
C ASP A 16 3.38 -18.52 4.51
N ALA A 17 4.31 -18.10 3.67
CA ALA A 17 5.55 -17.44 4.10
C ALA A 17 5.37 -16.00 4.63
N GLN A 18 4.23 -15.35 4.37
CA GLN A 18 3.99 -13.92 4.66
C GLN A 18 2.88 -13.66 5.69
N THR A 19 2.16 -14.67 6.13
CA THR A 19 1.14 -14.51 7.19
C THR A 19 1.80 -14.32 8.56
N LYS A 20 1.53 -13.19 9.23
CA LYS A 20 2.06 -12.92 10.57
C LYS A 20 1.09 -13.39 11.65
N ILE A 21 1.35 -14.54 12.26
CA ILE A 21 0.56 -15.06 13.37
C ILE A 21 1.03 -14.42 14.67
N GLN A 22 0.19 -13.57 15.29
CA GLN A 22 0.54 -12.93 16.56
C GLN A 22 0.59 -13.97 17.69
N GLN A 23 1.41 -13.71 18.70
CA GLN A 23 1.66 -14.64 19.81
C GLN A 23 0.38 -15.07 20.55
N THR A 24 -0.64 -14.22 20.58
CA THR A 24 -1.91 -14.47 21.30
C THR A 24 -3.11 -14.73 20.36
N THR A 25 -2.88 -14.87 19.05
CA THR A 25 -3.95 -15.22 18.10
C THR A 25 -4.53 -16.58 18.46
N GLU A 26 -5.86 -16.67 18.51
CA GLU A 26 -6.54 -17.96 18.73
C GLU A 26 -6.33 -18.90 17.54
N TYR A 27 -6.34 -20.21 17.82
CA TYR A 27 -6.19 -21.24 16.81
C TYR A 27 -7.28 -21.11 15.73
N PRO A 28 -6.92 -20.98 14.43
CA PRO A 28 -7.88 -20.76 13.37
C PRO A 28 -8.85 -21.94 13.17
N ALA A 29 -10.08 -21.65 12.71
CA ALA A 29 -11.07 -22.68 12.41
C ALA A 29 -10.70 -23.56 11.19
N LYS A 30 -9.99 -22.97 10.21
CA LYS A 30 -9.45 -23.67 9.03
C LYS A 30 -7.93 -23.63 9.07
N THR A 31 -7.26 -24.77 8.96
CA THR A 31 -5.82 -24.90 9.11
C THR A 31 -5.22 -25.78 8.02
N GLY A 32 -4.06 -25.41 7.52
CA GLY A 32 -3.20 -26.25 6.70
C GLY A 32 -2.69 -27.46 7.49
N LYS A 33 -2.60 -28.63 6.86
CA LYS A 33 -2.08 -29.88 7.45
C LYS A 33 -0.82 -30.36 6.75
N VAL A 34 -0.47 -29.76 5.65
CA VAL A 34 0.67 -30.11 4.82
C VAL A 34 1.44 -28.82 4.54
N LEU A 35 2.73 -28.80 4.80
CA LEU A 35 3.61 -27.69 4.42
C LEU A 35 3.86 -27.75 2.92
N ARG A 36 3.18 -26.90 2.15
CA ARG A 36 3.31 -26.86 0.69
C ARG A 36 4.17 -25.70 0.26
N ILE A 37 5.20 -26.00 -0.52
CA ILE A 37 6.15 -25.02 -1.06
C ILE A 37 6.28 -25.29 -2.55
N ALA A 38 6.30 -24.22 -3.36
CA ALA A 38 6.57 -24.29 -4.78
C ALA A 38 7.69 -23.33 -5.16
N ALA A 39 8.71 -23.85 -5.83
CA ALA A 39 9.92 -23.11 -6.19
C ALA A 39 10.45 -23.57 -7.55
N ALA A 40 11.19 -22.70 -8.23
CA ALA A 40 12.03 -23.10 -9.35
C ALA A 40 13.45 -23.50 -8.86
N ARG A 41 14.31 -23.91 -9.77
CA ARG A 41 15.73 -24.11 -9.48
C ARG A 41 16.43 -22.76 -9.20
N ASN A 42 17.47 -22.78 -8.39
CA ASN A 42 18.25 -21.60 -7.96
C ASN A 42 17.38 -20.59 -7.16
N GLU A 43 16.52 -21.10 -6.31
CA GLU A 43 15.56 -20.31 -5.56
C GLU A 43 15.48 -20.73 -4.08
N TYR A 44 15.37 -19.73 -3.20
CA TYR A 44 14.99 -19.91 -1.80
C TYR A 44 13.48 -19.72 -1.66
N ARG A 45 12.81 -20.67 -1.02
CA ARG A 45 11.37 -20.54 -0.73
C ARG A 45 11.01 -21.22 0.57
N GLY A 46 10.11 -20.60 1.32
CA GLY A 46 9.71 -21.17 2.61
C GLY A 46 8.21 -21.07 2.88
N ALA A 47 7.84 -21.62 4.02
CA ALA A 47 6.50 -21.56 4.60
C ALA A 47 6.60 -21.80 6.12
N GLN A 48 5.51 -21.62 6.84
CA GLN A 48 5.48 -21.63 8.29
C GLN A 48 4.81 -22.87 8.86
N ILE A 49 5.35 -23.38 9.98
CA ILE A 49 4.72 -24.35 10.86
C ILE A 49 4.39 -23.62 12.15
N GLU A 50 3.12 -23.54 12.48
CA GLU A 50 2.60 -22.84 13.64
C GLU A 50 2.20 -23.82 14.75
N VAL A 51 2.53 -23.46 15.98
CA VAL A 51 2.22 -24.21 17.18
C VAL A 51 1.43 -23.36 18.15
N PHE A 52 0.19 -23.76 18.47
CA PHE A 52 -0.59 -23.17 19.58
C PHE A 52 -0.51 -24.09 20.80
N ALA A 53 0.14 -23.66 21.85
CA ALA A 53 0.36 -24.46 23.06
C ALA A 53 -0.93 -24.60 23.89
N LEU A 54 -1.34 -25.82 24.18
CA LEU A 54 -2.48 -26.12 25.07
C LEU A 54 -2.10 -26.16 26.55
N ARG A 55 -0.82 -26.36 26.83
CA ARG A 55 -0.18 -26.31 28.15
C ARG A 55 1.18 -25.62 28.02
N ASP A 56 1.81 -25.32 29.14
CA ASP A 56 3.19 -24.84 29.11
C ASP A 56 4.11 -25.91 28.52
N ILE A 57 4.97 -25.50 27.59
CA ILE A 57 5.99 -26.30 26.95
C ILE A 57 7.33 -25.80 27.43
N SER A 58 8.17 -26.68 28.00
CA SER A 58 9.48 -26.35 28.52
C SER A 58 10.62 -26.52 27.52
N GLY A 59 10.36 -27.25 26.42
CA GLY A 59 11.33 -27.42 25.35
C GLY A 59 10.70 -27.81 24.03
N PHE A 60 11.13 -27.21 22.93
CA PHE A 60 10.69 -27.55 21.57
C PHE A 60 11.87 -27.88 20.65
N ASP A 61 11.57 -28.69 19.64
CA ASP A 61 12.47 -28.99 18.53
C ASP A 61 11.67 -29.21 17.24
N VAL A 62 12.22 -28.77 16.12
CA VAL A 62 11.63 -28.98 14.79
C VAL A 62 12.73 -29.42 13.83
N THR A 63 12.57 -30.58 13.24
CA THR A 63 13.50 -31.12 12.24
C THR A 63 12.77 -31.48 10.97
N VAL A 64 13.41 -31.24 9.83
CA VAL A 64 12.87 -31.58 8.51
C VAL A 64 13.72 -32.69 7.91
N SER A 65 13.07 -33.72 7.36
CA SER A 65 13.76 -34.80 6.68
C SER A 65 14.26 -34.39 5.29
N ASP A 66 15.09 -35.18 4.66
CA ASP A 66 15.29 -35.10 3.23
C ASP A 66 13.94 -35.17 2.52
N LEU A 67 13.81 -34.39 1.40
CA LEU A 67 12.63 -34.47 0.55
C LEU A 67 12.94 -35.31 -0.68
N VAL A 68 12.16 -36.35 -0.89
CA VAL A 68 12.41 -37.40 -1.91
C VAL A 68 11.44 -37.24 -3.07
N GLY A 69 11.96 -37.19 -4.31
CA GLY A 69 11.20 -37.13 -5.55
C GLY A 69 11.72 -38.21 -6.52
N GLY A 70 11.10 -39.42 -6.54
CA GLY A 70 11.63 -40.55 -7.31
C GLY A 70 13.02 -40.97 -6.80
N SER A 71 14.04 -40.94 -7.67
CA SER A 71 15.43 -41.24 -7.31
C SER A 71 16.25 -40.00 -6.89
N ARG A 72 15.61 -38.83 -6.72
CA ARG A 72 16.28 -37.55 -6.42
C ARG A 72 15.91 -37.06 -5.03
N ILE A 73 16.80 -36.27 -4.44
CA ILE A 73 16.70 -35.79 -3.07
C ILE A 73 17.02 -34.31 -3.02
N VAL A 74 16.20 -33.53 -2.32
CA VAL A 74 16.58 -32.24 -1.75
C VAL A 74 17.05 -32.53 -0.33
N ALA A 75 18.33 -32.36 -0.09
CA ALA A 75 18.96 -32.74 1.16
C ALA A 75 18.53 -31.83 2.31
N LYS A 76 18.39 -32.37 3.52
CA LYS A 76 18.05 -31.61 4.72
C LYS A 76 19.04 -30.47 5.02
N GLU A 77 20.29 -30.57 4.54
CA GLU A 77 21.30 -29.52 4.65
C GLU A 77 20.95 -28.25 3.83
N ASP A 78 20.05 -28.38 2.85
CA ASP A 78 19.49 -27.27 2.08
C ASP A 78 18.20 -26.72 2.70
N ILE A 79 17.80 -27.21 3.86
CA ILE A 79 16.59 -26.84 4.59
C ILE A 79 16.98 -26.22 5.92
N SER A 80 16.63 -24.95 6.10
CA SER A 80 16.86 -24.23 7.36
C SER A 80 15.56 -24.09 8.13
N VAL A 81 15.62 -24.28 9.46
CA VAL A 81 14.49 -24.03 10.36
C VAL A 81 14.84 -22.90 11.29
N PHE A 82 14.00 -21.88 11.27
CA PHE A 82 14.12 -20.70 12.13
C PHE A 82 12.94 -20.64 13.12
N VAL A 83 13.19 -20.10 14.28
CA VAL A 83 12.19 -19.72 15.28
C VAL A 83 11.81 -18.27 15.02
N GLU A 84 10.52 -18.01 14.91
CA GLU A 84 9.99 -16.66 14.78
C GLU A 84 10.00 -15.96 16.14
N LYS A 85 10.83 -14.93 16.29
CA LYS A 85 10.89 -14.14 17.51
C LYS A 85 9.84 -13.04 17.50
N TYR A 86 9.01 -13.01 18.54
CA TYR A 86 7.97 -12.00 18.70
C TYR A 86 8.52 -10.71 19.28
N THR A 87 8.22 -9.60 18.62
CA THR A 87 8.50 -8.25 19.12
C THR A 87 7.22 -7.56 19.58
N ARG A 88 7.29 -6.70 20.59
CA ARG A 88 6.13 -6.00 21.14
C ARG A 88 5.96 -4.63 20.51
N ILE A 89 4.85 -4.39 19.85
CA ILE A 89 4.47 -3.08 19.33
C ILE A 89 3.98 -2.20 20.49
N ARG A 90 4.69 -1.15 20.82
CA ARG A 90 4.30 -0.20 21.87
C ARG A 90 3.28 0.81 21.36
N ALA A 91 3.59 1.44 20.23
CA ALA A 91 2.72 2.33 19.48
C ALA A 91 2.68 1.85 18.04
N LYS A 92 1.51 1.78 17.43
CA LYS A 92 1.39 1.33 16.04
C LYS A 92 1.88 2.41 15.07
N SER A 93 2.57 1.98 14.01
CA SER A 93 3.00 2.83 12.88
C SER A 93 1.93 2.90 11.80
N ASN A 94 1.09 1.87 11.70
CA ASN A 94 0.09 1.70 10.65
C ASN A 94 -1.33 1.66 11.22
N SER A 95 -2.32 1.97 10.38
CA SER A 95 -3.74 1.91 10.74
C SER A 95 -4.35 0.53 10.53
N ILE A 96 -3.54 -0.54 10.53
CA ILE A 96 -4.01 -1.92 10.35
C ILE A 96 -4.71 -2.38 11.63
N PRO A 97 -6.01 -2.79 11.54
CA PRO A 97 -6.81 -3.13 12.72
C PRO A 97 -6.26 -4.32 13.52
N GLU A 98 -5.65 -5.29 12.85
CA GLU A 98 -5.12 -6.50 13.49
C GLU A 98 -3.88 -6.25 14.33
N PHE A 99 -3.09 -5.23 14.00
CA PHE A 99 -1.82 -4.93 14.69
C PHE A 99 -2.01 -3.81 15.73
N LEU A 100 -2.61 -4.16 16.85
CA LEU A 100 -2.90 -3.21 17.93
C LEU A 100 -1.66 -2.87 18.77
N SER A 101 -1.69 -1.72 19.41
CA SER A 101 -0.69 -1.39 20.44
C SER A 101 -0.71 -2.45 21.55
N GLY A 102 0.47 -2.96 21.90
CA GLY A 102 0.64 -4.07 22.83
C GLY A 102 0.72 -5.44 22.17
N ALA A 103 0.36 -5.58 20.88
CA ALA A 103 0.49 -6.84 20.13
C ALA A 103 1.94 -7.34 20.12
N ARG A 104 2.11 -8.66 20.11
CA ARG A 104 3.40 -9.32 19.87
C ARG A 104 3.35 -9.96 18.50
N ILE A 105 4.15 -9.43 17.59
CA ILE A 105 4.19 -9.77 16.16
C ILE A 105 5.50 -10.48 15.85
N PRO A 106 5.50 -11.60 15.09
CA PRO A 106 6.73 -12.27 14.69
C PRO A 106 7.49 -11.42 13.66
N ASP A 107 8.84 -11.33 13.80
CA ASP A 107 9.67 -10.66 12.80
C ASP A 107 11.04 -11.30 12.64
N ALA A 108 11.92 -11.31 13.67
CA ALA A 108 13.25 -11.90 13.55
C ALA A 108 13.19 -13.42 13.41
N LEU A 109 14.00 -13.97 12.49
CA LEU A 109 14.12 -15.40 12.19
C LEU A 109 15.41 -15.95 12.77
N ILE A 110 15.33 -16.56 13.95
CA ILE A 110 16.52 -17.03 14.68
C ILE A 110 16.74 -18.50 14.40
N PRO A 111 17.93 -18.94 14.00
CA PRO A 111 18.23 -20.37 13.84
C PRO A 111 17.84 -21.16 15.10
N LEU A 112 17.08 -22.24 14.93
CA LEU A 112 16.55 -23.04 16.04
C LEU A 112 17.61 -23.48 17.04
N GLY A 113 18.78 -23.90 16.56
CA GLY A 113 19.89 -24.28 17.44
C GLY A 113 20.38 -23.17 18.36
N ALA A 114 20.35 -21.91 17.92
CA ALA A 114 20.77 -20.76 18.70
C ALA A 114 19.75 -20.41 19.79
N VAL A 115 18.44 -20.53 19.48
CA VAL A 115 17.36 -20.35 20.47
C VAL A 115 17.48 -21.39 21.60
N ARG A 116 17.72 -22.66 21.25
CA ARG A 116 17.93 -23.73 22.22
C ARG A 116 19.18 -23.54 23.05
N ALA A 117 20.28 -23.15 22.42
CA ALA A 117 21.54 -22.86 23.14
C ALA A 117 21.39 -21.74 24.17
N LYS A 118 20.46 -20.80 23.92
CA LYS A 118 20.13 -19.70 24.83
C LYS A 118 19.12 -20.11 25.93
N GLY A 119 18.46 -21.26 25.81
CA GLY A 119 17.40 -21.71 26.70
C GLY A 119 16.09 -20.93 26.56
N GLU A 120 15.79 -20.43 25.35
CA GLU A 120 14.55 -19.71 25.01
C GLU A 120 13.55 -20.58 24.24
N ASP A 121 13.72 -21.90 24.27
CA ASP A 121 12.91 -22.91 23.58
C ASP A 121 11.64 -23.34 24.37
N SER A 122 10.95 -22.39 24.99
CA SER A 122 9.72 -22.62 25.74
C SER A 122 8.52 -21.87 25.16
N ILE A 123 7.30 -22.41 25.37
CA ILE A 123 6.06 -21.75 24.93
C ILE A 123 5.08 -21.78 26.11
N SER A 124 4.57 -20.61 26.50
CA SER A 124 3.53 -20.53 27.53
C SER A 124 2.19 -21.06 26.99
N ALA A 125 1.38 -21.63 27.87
CA ALA A 125 0.05 -22.08 27.52
C ALA A 125 -0.76 -20.94 26.85
N ARG A 126 -1.54 -21.31 25.83
CA ARG A 126 -2.37 -20.40 25.02
C ARG A 126 -1.56 -19.35 24.23
N HIS A 127 -0.30 -19.60 23.95
CA HIS A 127 0.52 -18.79 23.05
C HIS A 127 0.89 -19.58 21.78
N ASN A 128 1.12 -18.84 20.72
CA ASN A 128 1.65 -19.33 19.46
C ASN A 128 3.19 -19.29 19.46
N GLN A 129 3.79 -20.18 18.70
CA GLN A 129 5.17 -20.15 18.27
C GLN A 129 5.27 -20.58 16.81
N GLY A 130 5.70 -19.65 15.95
CA GLY A 130 5.98 -19.92 14.55
C GLY A 130 7.38 -20.47 14.31
N PHE A 131 7.48 -21.38 13.36
CA PHE A 131 8.72 -21.94 12.83
C PHE A 131 8.76 -21.75 11.32
N TYR A 132 9.68 -20.93 10.84
CA TYR A 132 9.88 -20.69 9.41
C TYR A 132 10.79 -21.77 8.83
N VAL A 133 10.30 -22.50 7.84
CA VAL A 133 11.06 -23.51 7.10
C VAL A 133 11.48 -22.90 5.76
N ASP A 134 12.79 -22.71 5.52
CA ASP A 134 13.36 -22.12 4.31
C ASP A 134 14.15 -23.16 3.52
N ILE A 135 13.78 -23.40 2.26
CA ILE A 135 14.36 -24.42 1.40
C ILE A 135 15.16 -23.76 0.26
N TRP A 136 16.40 -24.17 0.09
CA TRP A 136 17.21 -23.85 -1.06
C TRP A 136 17.06 -24.91 -2.15
N VAL A 137 16.47 -24.56 -3.29
CA VAL A 137 16.38 -25.45 -4.44
C VAL A 137 17.56 -25.20 -5.37
N ARG A 138 18.58 -26.03 -5.27
CA ARG A 138 19.80 -25.90 -6.08
C ARG A 138 19.51 -26.03 -7.59
N GLU A 139 20.40 -25.50 -8.43
CA GLU A 139 20.26 -25.54 -9.90
C GLU A 139 20.19 -26.99 -10.47
N ASN A 140 20.83 -27.94 -9.81
CA ASN A 140 20.90 -29.33 -10.24
C ASN A 140 19.71 -30.20 -9.77
N ILE A 141 18.72 -29.63 -9.06
CA ILE A 141 17.52 -30.34 -8.62
C ILE A 141 16.53 -30.43 -9.79
N PRO A 142 16.17 -31.64 -10.26
CA PRO A 142 15.20 -31.79 -11.35
C PRO A 142 13.81 -31.30 -10.97
N ALA A 143 13.04 -30.89 -11.98
CA ALA A 143 11.61 -30.57 -11.79
C ALA A 143 10.83 -31.80 -11.33
N GLY A 144 9.84 -31.58 -10.46
CA GLY A 144 9.02 -32.67 -9.93
C GLY A 144 8.45 -32.37 -8.56
N LEU A 145 7.78 -33.34 -7.98
CA LEU A 145 7.20 -33.28 -6.65
C LEU A 145 8.07 -34.07 -5.66
N TYR A 146 8.55 -33.41 -4.63
CA TYR A 146 9.38 -33.95 -3.58
C TYR A 146 8.59 -34.01 -2.27
N ARG A 147 8.70 -35.08 -1.50
CA ARG A 147 7.97 -35.32 -0.26
C ARG A 147 8.89 -35.72 0.88
N GLY A 148 8.54 -35.26 2.07
CA GLY A 148 9.16 -35.59 3.34
C GLY A 148 8.27 -35.24 4.51
N SER A 149 8.83 -35.09 5.67
CA SER A 149 8.11 -34.66 6.87
C SER A 149 8.93 -33.72 7.72
N ALA A 150 8.22 -32.82 8.41
CA ALA A 150 8.76 -32.07 9.53
C ALA A 150 8.26 -32.69 10.83
N THR A 151 9.19 -33.04 11.71
CA THR A 151 8.89 -33.59 13.04
C THR A 151 8.92 -32.44 14.05
N VAL A 152 7.77 -32.14 14.65
CA VAL A 152 7.62 -31.18 15.74
C VAL A 152 7.59 -31.91 17.07
N ARG A 153 8.55 -31.66 17.93
CA ARG A 153 8.67 -32.24 19.28
C ARG A 153 8.49 -31.14 20.31
N LEU A 154 7.58 -31.36 21.26
CA LEU A 154 7.23 -30.46 22.35
C LEU A 154 7.25 -31.24 23.66
N ASP A 155 8.29 -31.09 24.48
CA ASP A 155 8.58 -31.94 25.65
C ASP A 155 8.57 -33.45 25.28
N ASP A 156 7.61 -34.20 25.82
CA ASP A 156 7.36 -35.63 25.56
C ASP A 156 6.38 -35.91 24.43
N TRP A 157 5.79 -34.85 23.81
CA TRP A 157 4.82 -35.00 22.73
C TRP A 157 5.48 -34.73 21.37
N THR A 158 5.10 -35.52 20.39
CA THR A 158 5.64 -35.40 19.03
C THR A 158 4.52 -35.52 17.99
N THR A 159 4.61 -34.71 16.94
CA THR A 159 3.73 -34.85 15.76
C THR A 159 4.53 -34.63 14.48
N GLU A 160 4.02 -35.16 13.38
CA GLU A 160 4.61 -34.97 12.06
C GLU A 160 3.71 -34.10 11.18
N VAL A 161 4.33 -33.22 10.43
CA VAL A 161 3.73 -32.38 9.38
C VAL A 161 4.30 -32.82 8.05
N PRO A 162 3.48 -33.40 7.13
CA PRO A 162 3.95 -33.70 5.79
C PRO A 162 4.47 -32.46 5.07
N VAL A 163 5.58 -32.59 4.34
CA VAL A 163 6.18 -31.53 3.53
C VAL A 163 6.11 -31.94 2.06
N GLU A 164 5.56 -31.05 1.23
CA GLU A 164 5.50 -31.19 -0.23
C GLU A 164 6.20 -30.00 -0.89
N LEU A 165 7.25 -30.27 -1.66
CA LEU A 165 7.96 -29.28 -2.47
C LEU A 165 7.72 -29.57 -3.94
N LYS A 166 7.10 -28.64 -4.66
CA LYS A 166 6.97 -28.65 -6.12
C LYS A 166 8.13 -27.86 -6.73
N VAL A 167 8.96 -28.52 -7.53
CA VAL A 167 10.04 -27.86 -8.29
C VAL A 167 9.61 -27.67 -9.73
N TYR A 168 9.56 -26.39 -10.17
CA TYR A 168 9.24 -26.03 -11.56
C TYR A 168 10.41 -26.30 -12.52
N ASP A 169 10.10 -26.50 -13.81
CA ASP A 169 11.10 -26.84 -14.83
C ASP A 169 11.75 -25.62 -15.48
N PHE A 170 12.30 -24.73 -14.65
CA PHE A 170 13.18 -23.64 -15.09
C PHE A 170 14.09 -23.19 -13.94
N THR A 171 15.07 -22.34 -14.25
CA THR A 171 16.05 -21.81 -13.28
C THR A 171 15.87 -20.31 -13.14
N VAL A 172 15.74 -19.82 -11.91
CA VAL A 172 15.71 -18.38 -11.60
C VAL A 172 17.10 -17.79 -11.76
N PRO A 173 17.25 -16.64 -12.42
CA PRO A 173 18.56 -15.97 -12.51
C PRO A 173 19.16 -15.67 -11.15
N SER A 174 20.47 -15.87 -11.00
CA SER A 174 21.19 -15.54 -9.77
C SER A 174 21.15 -14.04 -9.47
N ILE A 175 21.12 -13.22 -10.52
CA ILE A 175 21.02 -11.76 -10.41
C ILE A 175 19.65 -11.33 -10.87
N THR A 176 18.94 -10.58 -10.03
CA THR A 176 17.63 -10.01 -10.37
C THR A 176 17.81 -8.94 -11.46
N PRO A 177 17.00 -8.96 -12.54
CA PRO A 177 17.13 -7.97 -13.63
C PRO A 177 16.48 -6.61 -13.26
N THR A 178 16.65 -6.21 -12.03
CA THR A 178 16.28 -4.90 -11.46
C THR A 178 17.23 -4.61 -10.30
N GLN A 179 17.32 -3.36 -9.89
CA GLN A 179 18.26 -2.90 -8.89
C GLN A 179 17.58 -2.65 -7.56
N ASN A 180 18.33 -2.68 -6.47
CA ASN A 180 17.89 -2.18 -5.17
C ASN A 180 19.08 -1.73 -4.34
N TYR A 181 18.82 -0.85 -3.38
CA TYR A 181 19.81 -0.25 -2.50
C TYR A 181 19.30 -0.28 -1.07
N TRP A 182 20.15 -0.74 -0.15
CA TRP A 182 19.91 -0.75 1.28
C TRP A 182 21.04 -0.07 2.00
N GLY A 183 20.73 1.05 2.64
CA GLY A 183 21.73 1.83 3.35
C GLY A 183 22.31 1.09 4.55
N MET A 184 23.60 1.27 4.77
CA MET A 184 24.31 0.85 5.98
C MET A 184 25.03 2.04 6.61
N PHE A 185 24.63 3.22 6.25
CA PHE A 185 25.06 4.56 6.64
C PHE A 185 26.47 4.68 7.24
N ASP A 186 26.49 4.68 8.55
CA ASP A 186 27.70 4.59 9.34
C ASP A 186 27.86 3.13 9.79
N ARG A 187 28.95 2.52 9.31
CA ARG A 187 29.30 1.16 9.68
C ARG A 187 29.39 1.00 11.19
N SER A 188 29.92 2.02 11.90
CA SER A 188 30.03 2.00 13.36
C SER A 188 28.66 2.02 14.02
N GLU A 189 27.66 2.66 13.42
CA GLU A 189 26.28 2.66 13.91
C GLU A 189 25.55 1.36 13.56
N SER A 190 25.65 0.90 12.31
CA SER A 190 24.96 -0.30 11.83
C SER A 190 25.46 -1.59 12.48
N LEU A 191 26.75 -1.70 12.74
CA LEU A 191 27.36 -2.88 13.37
C LEU A 191 27.57 -2.73 14.90
N ARG A 192 27.19 -1.61 15.48
CA ARG A 192 27.37 -1.32 16.90
C ARG A 192 26.83 -2.41 17.83
N ASN A 193 25.69 -2.97 17.50
CA ASN A 193 25.06 -4.03 18.30
C ASN A 193 25.81 -5.36 18.24
N GLU A 194 26.68 -5.58 17.24
CA GLU A 194 27.59 -6.73 17.19
C GLU A 194 28.83 -6.56 18.08
N LEU A 195 29.15 -5.32 18.50
CA LEU A 195 30.40 -4.94 19.18
C LEU A 195 31.65 -5.27 18.34
N ASP A 196 31.48 -5.39 17.03
CA ASP A 196 32.51 -5.70 16.04
C ASP A 196 32.22 -4.91 14.77
N THR A 197 33.15 -4.03 14.38
CA THR A 197 33.05 -3.20 13.17
C THR A 197 34.10 -3.58 12.14
N SER A 198 34.67 -4.78 12.25
CA SER A 198 35.68 -5.33 11.34
C SER A 198 35.16 -5.49 9.91
N ASP A 199 36.08 -5.67 8.96
CA ASP A 199 35.71 -5.98 7.57
C ASP A 199 35.03 -7.35 7.49
N GLU A 200 35.43 -8.31 8.33
CA GLU A 200 34.86 -9.65 8.42
C GLU A 200 33.40 -9.59 8.87
N MET A 201 33.06 -8.75 9.87
CA MET A 201 31.68 -8.56 10.31
C MET A 201 30.84 -7.87 9.23
N ALA A 202 31.36 -6.84 8.58
CA ALA A 202 30.70 -6.18 7.46
C ALA A 202 30.47 -7.16 6.28
N GLU A 203 31.43 -8.05 6.01
CA GLU A 203 31.30 -9.10 5.01
C GLU A 203 30.19 -10.11 5.35
N ALA A 204 30.07 -10.51 6.62
CA ALA A 204 28.98 -11.39 7.07
C ALA A 204 27.60 -10.75 6.83
N TYR A 205 27.45 -9.45 7.09
CA TYR A 205 26.25 -8.69 6.76
C TYR A 205 26.01 -8.64 5.24
N TYR A 206 27.04 -8.31 4.49
CA TYR A 206 26.97 -8.20 3.04
C TYR A 206 26.54 -9.50 2.37
N GLU A 207 27.13 -10.62 2.74
CA GLU A 207 26.80 -11.94 2.20
C GLU A 207 25.39 -12.38 2.54
N LEU A 208 24.93 -12.13 3.80
CA LEU A 208 23.55 -12.39 4.16
C LEU A 208 22.59 -11.52 3.34
N MET A 209 22.89 -10.23 3.17
CA MET A 209 22.07 -9.33 2.36
C MET A 209 21.95 -9.83 0.92
N LEU A 210 23.06 -10.24 0.29
CA LEU A 210 23.03 -10.81 -1.07
C LEU A 210 22.20 -12.09 -1.16
N LYS A 211 22.26 -12.98 -0.14
CA LYS A 211 21.40 -14.16 -0.05
C LYS A 211 19.91 -13.77 -0.10
N TYR A 212 19.54 -12.65 0.52
CA TYR A 212 18.19 -12.09 0.51
C TYR A 212 17.93 -11.13 -0.66
N ARG A 213 18.81 -11.09 -1.67
CA ARG A 213 18.76 -10.21 -2.85
C ARG A 213 18.67 -8.72 -2.49
N MET A 214 19.19 -8.35 -1.34
CA MET A 214 19.37 -7.00 -0.86
C MET A 214 20.79 -6.52 -1.20
N ASN A 215 20.92 -5.38 -1.86
CA ASN A 215 22.21 -4.83 -2.21
C ASN A 215 22.58 -3.73 -1.20
N CYS A 216 23.64 -4.00 -0.44
CA CYS A 216 24.15 -3.06 0.55
C CYS A 216 24.74 -1.82 -0.12
N GLU A 217 24.66 -0.70 0.56
CA GLU A 217 25.18 0.60 0.15
C GLU A 217 26.59 0.54 -0.39
N LEU A 218 27.50 0.02 0.41
CA LEU A 218 28.90 -0.15 0.05
C LEU A 218 29.26 -1.63 0.05
N LEU A 219 30.23 -1.97 -0.81
CA LEU A 219 30.96 -3.23 -0.64
C LEU A 219 31.50 -3.31 0.80
N PRO A 220 31.82 -4.50 1.37
CA PRO A 220 32.34 -4.63 2.73
C PRO A 220 33.74 -4.00 2.84
N PHE A 221 33.79 -2.67 2.88
CA PHE A 221 34.95 -1.83 2.67
C PHE A 221 35.00 -0.71 3.73
N SER A 222 36.09 -0.60 4.43
CA SER A 222 36.34 0.39 5.50
C SER A 222 37.10 1.64 5.04
N GLY A 223 37.33 1.82 3.73
CA GLY A 223 38.20 2.86 3.18
C GLY A 223 39.70 2.46 3.15
N ALA A 224 40.10 1.49 3.93
CA ALA A 224 41.50 1.01 3.96
C ALA A 224 41.87 0.31 2.65
N GLY A 225 43.03 0.67 2.09
CA GLY A 225 43.50 0.13 0.80
C GLY A 225 42.97 0.86 -0.43
N GLY A 226 42.09 1.85 -0.26
CA GLY A 226 41.63 2.77 -1.30
C GLY A 226 40.97 2.09 -2.51
N PRO A 227 41.09 2.72 -3.71
CA PRO A 227 40.45 2.21 -4.93
C PRO A 227 40.86 0.80 -5.33
N ASP A 228 42.10 0.39 -5.09
CA ASP A 228 42.59 -0.95 -5.47
C ASP A 228 41.85 -2.05 -4.67
N ARG A 229 41.71 -1.87 -3.36
CA ARG A 229 40.98 -2.81 -2.52
C ARG A 229 39.49 -2.83 -2.90
N TYR A 230 38.91 -1.70 -3.25
CA TYR A 230 37.54 -1.62 -3.72
C TYR A 230 37.31 -2.43 -5.00
N VAL A 231 38.23 -2.34 -5.95
CA VAL A 231 38.20 -3.13 -7.20
C VAL A 231 38.35 -4.64 -6.93
N GLU A 232 39.21 -5.05 -5.97
CA GLU A 232 39.30 -6.47 -5.57
C GLU A 232 37.94 -7.01 -5.06
N LEU A 233 37.25 -6.26 -4.20
CA LEU A 233 35.93 -6.62 -3.69
C LEU A 233 34.87 -6.62 -4.78
N LEU A 234 34.93 -5.65 -5.72
CA LEU A 234 34.04 -5.60 -6.86
C LEU A 234 34.23 -6.83 -7.77
N ARG A 235 35.46 -7.25 -8.05
CA ARG A 235 35.74 -8.48 -8.78
C ARG A 235 35.21 -9.73 -8.08
N LYS A 236 35.29 -9.78 -6.73
CA LYS A 236 34.73 -10.87 -5.92
C LYS A 236 33.20 -10.97 -6.07
N TYR A 237 32.48 -9.85 -5.99
CA TYR A 237 31.03 -9.85 -5.82
C TYR A 237 30.22 -9.59 -7.09
N TYR A 238 30.82 -9.03 -8.17
CA TYR A 238 30.08 -8.57 -9.35
C TYR A 238 29.17 -9.61 -10.01
N ARG A 239 29.58 -10.90 -9.94
CA ARG A 239 28.79 -12.03 -10.46
C ARG A 239 28.18 -12.88 -9.36
N HIS A 240 28.28 -12.44 -8.11
CA HIS A 240 27.76 -13.19 -6.98
C HIS A 240 26.21 -13.22 -7.01
N TYR A 241 25.65 -14.27 -6.43
CA TYR A 241 24.20 -14.38 -6.25
C TYR A 241 23.65 -13.13 -5.54
N GLY A 242 22.57 -12.56 -6.10
CA GLY A 242 21.89 -11.37 -5.54
C GLY A 242 22.51 -10.02 -5.90
N PHE A 243 23.72 -9.96 -6.45
CA PHE A 243 24.43 -8.71 -6.71
C PHE A 243 23.89 -7.97 -7.95
N SER A 244 23.06 -6.94 -7.77
CA SER A 244 22.44 -6.16 -8.86
C SER A 244 22.92 -4.71 -8.95
N THR A 245 23.46 -4.14 -7.86
CA THR A 245 23.99 -2.78 -7.81
C THR A 245 24.98 -2.57 -6.67
N TYR A 246 25.74 -1.51 -6.72
CA TYR A 246 26.61 -1.03 -5.66
C TYR A 246 26.76 0.49 -5.76
N LYS A 247 26.93 1.17 -4.63
CA LYS A 247 27.19 2.61 -4.58
C LYS A 247 28.69 2.90 -4.73
N LEU A 248 29.04 3.89 -5.52
CA LEU A 248 30.39 4.44 -5.53
C LEU A 248 30.68 5.17 -4.19
N PRO A 249 31.88 5.03 -3.62
CA PRO A 249 32.24 5.78 -2.42
C PRO A 249 32.16 7.29 -2.67
N THR A 250 31.41 8.00 -1.83
CA THR A 250 31.17 9.44 -1.86
C THR A 250 31.35 9.99 -0.47
N GLU A 251 32.59 10.21 -0.04
CA GLU A 251 32.89 10.74 1.28
C GLU A 251 32.52 12.24 1.35
N TYR A 252 31.83 12.63 2.43
CA TYR A 252 31.53 14.05 2.65
C TYR A 252 32.82 14.84 2.89
N LYS A 253 32.97 15.92 2.14
CA LYS A 253 34.07 16.90 2.28
C LYS A 253 33.61 18.20 1.66
N GLU A 254 33.77 19.31 2.38
CA GLU A 254 33.69 20.63 1.74
C GLU A 254 34.83 20.79 0.77
N ASP A 255 34.54 20.86 -0.50
CA ASP A 255 35.52 20.94 -1.61
C ASP A 255 34.98 21.86 -2.71
N SER A 256 35.75 22.04 -3.76
CA SER A 256 35.34 22.77 -4.96
C SER A 256 35.85 22.08 -6.21
N TYR A 257 35.07 22.11 -7.28
CA TYR A 257 35.46 21.62 -8.59
C TYR A 257 34.99 22.60 -9.67
N ASP A 258 35.90 22.97 -10.60
CA ASP A 258 35.66 23.97 -11.66
C ASP A 258 35.08 25.31 -11.11
N GLY A 259 35.55 25.73 -9.93
CA GLY A 259 35.14 27.00 -9.28
C GLY A 259 33.79 26.95 -8.55
N GLU A 260 33.12 25.81 -8.57
CA GLU A 260 31.84 25.58 -7.86
C GLU A 260 32.04 24.75 -6.59
N ALA A 261 31.34 25.12 -5.50
CA ALA A 261 31.39 24.38 -4.25
C ALA A 261 30.67 23.03 -4.36
N ILE A 262 31.29 22.00 -3.81
CA ILE A 262 30.73 20.62 -3.72
C ILE A 262 30.91 20.07 -2.30
N ASP A 263 30.08 19.08 -1.92
CA ASP A 263 30.06 18.49 -0.60
C ASP A 263 30.67 17.06 -0.58
N PHE A 264 31.61 16.76 -1.50
CA PHE A 264 32.30 15.46 -1.55
C PHE A 264 33.75 15.60 -2.00
N ASP A 265 34.58 14.60 -1.65
CA ASP A 265 35.97 14.53 -2.10
C ASP A 265 36.04 14.15 -3.58
N ALA A 266 36.22 15.14 -4.46
CA ALA A 266 36.28 14.96 -5.91
C ALA A 266 37.46 14.10 -6.33
N GLU A 267 38.63 14.28 -5.71
CA GLU A 267 39.86 13.53 -6.03
C GLU A 267 39.74 12.05 -5.71
N ALA A 268 39.20 11.74 -4.53
CA ALA A 268 38.91 10.37 -4.13
C ALA A 268 37.89 9.72 -5.09
N PHE A 269 36.77 10.42 -5.39
CA PHE A 269 35.74 9.94 -6.32
C PHE A 269 36.30 9.65 -7.72
N ILE A 270 37.14 10.54 -8.28
CA ILE A 270 37.85 10.31 -9.55
C ILE A 270 38.71 9.07 -9.45
N GLY A 271 39.46 8.91 -8.35
CA GLY A 271 40.34 7.74 -8.10
C GLY A 271 39.57 6.43 -8.20
N TYR A 272 38.39 6.32 -7.57
CA TYR A 272 37.55 5.12 -7.64
C TYR A 272 37.05 4.82 -9.06
N ILE A 273 36.52 5.81 -9.77
CA ILE A 273 36.03 5.60 -11.15
C ILE A 273 37.17 5.18 -12.08
N VAL A 274 38.33 5.83 -11.99
CA VAL A 274 39.49 5.50 -12.81
C VAL A 274 39.98 4.07 -12.55
N ALA A 275 40.10 3.66 -11.30
CA ALA A 275 40.46 2.30 -10.93
C ALA A 275 39.46 1.26 -11.47
N ILE A 276 38.17 1.52 -11.33
CA ILE A 276 37.10 0.63 -11.84
C ILE A 276 37.15 0.56 -13.38
N ALA A 277 37.32 1.67 -14.07
CA ALA A 277 37.46 1.67 -15.53
C ALA A 277 38.71 0.91 -16.03
N ARG A 278 39.83 1.00 -15.32
CA ARG A 278 41.04 0.19 -15.60
C ARG A 278 40.76 -1.30 -15.43
N ALA A 279 40.14 -1.70 -14.32
CA ALA A 279 39.71 -3.08 -14.08
C ALA A 279 38.74 -3.57 -15.18
N SER A 280 37.78 -2.73 -15.58
CA SER A 280 36.85 -3.03 -16.67
C SER A 280 37.56 -3.30 -17.99
N MET A 281 38.64 -2.53 -18.28
CA MET A 281 39.51 -2.76 -19.47
C MET A 281 40.31 -4.05 -19.37
N GLU A 282 40.79 -4.40 -18.20
CA GLU A 282 41.54 -5.62 -17.96
C GLU A 282 40.67 -6.86 -18.09
N ASP A 283 39.55 -6.89 -17.43
CA ASP A 283 38.69 -8.05 -17.26
C ASP A 283 37.65 -8.22 -18.39
N LYS A 284 37.48 -7.20 -19.26
CA LYS A 284 36.45 -7.14 -20.31
C LYS A 284 35.05 -7.26 -19.75
N ILE A 285 34.84 -6.60 -18.60
CA ILE A 285 33.55 -6.48 -17.91
C ILE A 285 33.33 -5.01 -17.65
N ASP A 286 32.18 -4.45 -18.04
CA ASP A 286 31.81 -3.09 -17.66
C ASP A 286 31.29 -3.10 -16.22
N TYR A 287 32.20 -2.87 -15.28
CA TYR A 287 31.85 -2.81 -13.86
C TYR A 287 30.99 -1.59 -13.52
N LEU A 288 31.03 -0.51 -14.32
CA LEU A 288 30.24 0.71 -14.10
C LEU A 288 28.75 0.54 -14.40
N ASP A 289 28.34 -0.51 -15.12
CA ASP A 289 26.94 -0.72 -15.50
C ASP A 289 25.99 -0.94 -14.31
N LYS A 290 26.54 -1.36 -13.16
CA LYS A 290 25.81 -1.55 -11.90
C LYS A 290 26.10 -0.48 -10.85
N ALA A 291 26.93 0.52 -11.19
CA ALA A 291 27.31 1.57 -10.26
C ALA A 291 26.15 2.53 -9.99
N LEU A 292 25.98 2.89 -8.73
CA LEU A 292 25.04 3.91 -8.26
C LEU A 292 25.82 5.09 -7.69
N VAL A 293 25.42 6.30 -8.05
CA VAL A 293 25.94 7.54 -7.46
C VAL A 293 24.83 8.17 -6.64
N TYR A 294 25.02 8.25 -5.34
CA TYR A 294 24.05 8.83 -4.41
C TYR A 294 24.79 9.58 -3.29
N PHE A 295 24.55 10.87 -3.21
CA PHE A 295 25.17 11.74 -2.22
C PHE A 295 24.24 11.91 -1.02
N THR A 296 24.24 10.88 -0.16
CA THR A 296 23.54 10.95 1.13
C THR A 296 24.19 12.01 2.02
N PHE A 297 23.38 12.70 2.83
CA PHE A 297 23.80 13.75 3.77
C PHE A 297 24.34 15.06 3.15
N SER A 298 24.33 15.21 1.85
CA SER A 298 24.59 16.50 1.24
C SER A 298 23.43 17.44 1.53
N SER A 299 23.65 18.49 2.32
CA SER A 299 22.59 19.42 2.70
C SER A 299 21.96 20.05 1.46
N GLY A 300 20.70 19.69 1.19
CA GLY A 300 19.86 20.21 0.12
C GLY A 300 19.94 19.48 -1.22
N ILE A 301 20.66 18.33 -1.35
CA ILE A 301 20.60 17.45 -2.52
C ILE A 301 19.79 16.18 -2.19
N ASP A 302 19.92 15.67 -0.98
CA ASP A 302 19.06 14.62 -0.48
C ASP A 302 17.73 15.22 -0.04
N GLU A 303 16.63 14.77 -0.64
CA GLU A 303 15.26 15.26 -0.40
C GLU A 303 15.10 16.80 -0.45
N PRO A 304 15.40 17.46 -1.58
CA PRO A 304 15.31 18.90 -1.69
C PRO A 304 13.86 19.39 -1.43
N GLN A 305 13.71 20.44 -0.60
CA GLN A 305 12.41 20.95 -0.17
C GLN A 305 12.18 22.41 -0.49
N THR A 306 13.21 23.13 -0.92
CA THR A 306 13.14 24.56 -1.20
C THR A 306 13.68 24.88 -2.58
N LYS A 307 13.29 26.04 -3.12
CA LYS A 307 13.83 26.55 -4.38
C LYS A 307 15.37 26.57 -4.38
N GLU A 308 15.96 27.02 -3.26
CA GLU A 308 17.41 27.06 -3.10
C GLU A 308 18.04 25.67 -3.19
N ASN A 309 17.41 24.66 -2.60
CA ASN A 309 17.88 23.27 -2.71
C ASN A 309 17.84 22.77 -4.16
N TYR A 310 16.79 23.07 -4.93
CA TYR A 310 16.73 22.69 -6.36
C TYR A 310 17.78 23.42 -7.20
N GLU A 311 18.03 24.69 -6.92
CA GLU A 311 19.13 25.43 -7.57
C GLU A 311 20.50 24.83 -7.21
N LYS A 312 20.68 24.34 -5.96
CA LYS A 312 21.87 23.60 -5.57
C LYS A 312 21.98 22.29 -6.34
N CYS A 313 20.89 21.50 -6.47
CA CYS A 313 20.87 20.28 -7.29
C CYS A 313 21.31 20.57 -8.74
N ARG A 314 20.80 21.65 -9.34
CA ARG A 314 21.17 22.03 -10.71
C ARG A 314 22.64 22.38 -10.86
N ARG A 315 23.21 23.17 -9.93
CA ARG A 315 24.65 23.47 -9.92
C ARG A 315 25.47 22.21 -9.78
N PHE A 316 25.11 21.36 -8.83
CA PHE A 316 25.79 20.10 -8.56
C PHE A 316 25.78 19.15 -9.78
N SER A 317 24.67 19.05 -10.49
CA SER A 317 24.54 18.27 -11.72
C SER A 317 25.52 18.76 -12.82
N LYS A 318 25.71 20.08 -12.96
CA LYS A 318 26.68 20.66 -13.91
C LYS A 318 28.11 20.27 -13.55
N VAL A 319 28.49 20.42 -12.29
CA VAL A 319 29.81 20.02 -11.77
C VAL A 319 30.05 18.54 -11.99
N TYR A 320 29.10 17.70 -11.64
CA TYR A 320 29.16 16.26 -11.84
C TYR A 320 29.35 15.87 -13.31
N GLY A 321 28.57 16.48 -14.22
CA GLY A 321 28.75 16.26 -15.66
C GLY A 321 30.07 16.72 -16.20
N ALA A 322 30.66 17.81 -15.69
CA ALA A 322 32.01 18.25 -16.06
C ALA A 322 33.07 17.23 -15.59
N LEU A 323 32.95 16.78 -14.34
CA LEU A 323 33.83 15.77 -13.73
C LEU A 323 33.82 14.46 -14.51
N LEU A 324 32.65 13.95 -14.94
CA LEU A 324 32.60 12.73 -15.77
C LEU A 324 33.28 12.90 -17.13
N ARG A 325 33.13 14.08 -17.77
CA ARG A 325 33.80 14.37 -19.02
C ARG A 325 35.33 14.46 -18.86
N ASP A 326 35.82 15.02 -17.76
CA ASP A 326 37.27 15.09 -17.50
C ASP A 326 37.84 13.71 -17.21
N ILE A 327 37.13 12.86 -16.49
CA ILE A 327 37.50 11.45 -16.30
C ILE A 327 37.58 10.71 -17.65
N ASP A 328 36.55 10.87 -18.50
CA ASP A 328 36.54 10.27 -19.84
C ASP A 328 37.72 10.76 -20.69
N ALA A 329 38.02 12.05 -20.68
CA ALA A 329 39.15 12.60 -21.42
C ALA A 329 40.52 12.02 -20.94
N ARG A 330 40.70 11.88 -19.63
CA ARG A 330 41.88 11.23 -19.03
C ARG A 330 42.00 9.78 -19.49
N LEU A 331 40.91 8.99 -19.36
CA LEU A 331 40.89 7.57 -19.71
C LEU A 331 41.06 7.35 -21.22
N LYS A 332 40.51 8.22 -22.09
CA LYS A 332 40.76 8.21 -23.52
C LYS A 332 42.25 8.41 -23.85
N THR A 333 42.88 9.36 -23.18
CA THR A 333 44.32 9.59 -23.34
C THR A 333 45.14 8.39 -22.89
N GLU A 334 44.85 7.84 -21.71
CA GLU A 334 45.53 6.68 -21.12
C GLU A 334 45.42 5.44 -22.01
N PHE A 335 44.21 5.18 -22.53
CA PHE A 335 43.95 3.94 -23.28
C PHE A 335 44.18 4.04 -24.79
N SER A 336 44.44 5.25 -25.32
CA SER A 336 44.55 5.50 -26.78
C SER A 336 45.52 4.61 -27.51
N SER A 337 46.62 4.18 -26.86
CA SER A 337 47.63 3.32 -27.44
C SER A 337 47.34 1.81 -27.28
N ARG A 338 46.29 1.43 -26.57
CA ARG A 338 45.98 0.02 -26.36
C ARG A 338 45.31 -0.60 -27.57
N PRO A 339 45.64 -1.86 -27.92
CA PRO A 339 44.98 -2.58 -29.03
C PRO A 339 43.48 -2.73 -28.86
N ASP A 340 43.00 -2.74 -27.62
CA ASP A 340 41.62 -2.92 -27.22
C ASP A 340 40.89 -1.60 -26.86
N TYR A 341 41.42 -0.46 -27.32
CA TYR A 341 40.82 0.89 -27.07
C TYR A 341 39.36 1.00 -27.52
N SER A 342 38.97 0.24 -28.56
CA SER A 342 37.59 0.19 -29.01
C SER A 342 36.61 -0.32 -27.93
N TYR A 343 37.03 -1.22 -27.06
CA TYR A 343 36.23 -1.68 -25.93
C TYR A 343 35.88 -0.53 -24.95
N TYR A 344 36.87 0.32 -24.65
CA TYR A 344 36.62 1.51 -23.85
C TYR A 344 35.59 2.44 -24.49
N THR A 345 35.81 2.81 -25.76
CA THR A 345 34.95 3.80 -26.44
C THR A 345 33.55 3.32 -26.74
N GLN A 346 33.36 2.01 -26.92
CA GLN A 346 32.06 1.42 -27.28
C GLN A 346 31.29 0.89 -26.08
N THR A 347 31.97 0.57 -24.98
CA THR A 347 31.35 -0.05 -23.81
C THR A 347 31.44 0.81 -22.55
N ILE A 348 32.67 1.13 -22.10
CA ILE A 348 32.88 1.77 -20.79
C ILE A 348 32.55 3.27 -20.84
N ALA A 349 32.99 3.99 -21.82
CA ALA A 349 32.81 5.44 -21.93
C ALA A 349 31.34 5.84 -22.06
N PRO A 350 30.46 5.13 -22.82
CA PRO A 350 29.05 5.41 -22.85
C PRO A 350 28.36 5.24 -21.48
N THR A 351 28.72 4.20 -20.72
CA THR A 351 28.20 3.96 -19.36
C THR A 351 28.65 5.07 -18.40
N LEU A 352 29.95 5.39 -18.40
CA LEU A 352 30.52 6.46 -17.59
C LEU A 352 29.82 7.81 -17.83
N LEU A 353 29.70 8.22 -19.10
CA LEU A 353 29.12 9.52 -19.44
C LEU A 353 27.62 9.64 -19.22
N LYS A 354 26.91 8.52 -19.13
CA LYS A 354 25.47 8.45 -18.85
C LYS A 354 25.13 8.13 -17.40
N MET A 355 26.12 7.89 -16.55
CA MET A 355 25.91 7.49 -15.17
C MET A 355 25.21 8.62 -14.38
N PRO A 356 23.92 8.47 -14.01
CA PRO A 356 23.19 9.52 -13.36
C PRO A 356 23.43 9.54 -11.85
N MET A 357 23.22 10.71 -11.23
CA MET A 357 23.09 10.80 -9.78
C MET A 357 21.67 10.47 -9.35
N MET A 358 21.51 9.82 -8.23
CA MET A 358 20.19 9.63 -7.61
C MET A 358 19.75 10.89 -6.86
N LEU A 359 18.50 11.27 -7.08
CA LEU A 359 17.83 12.37 -6.38
C LEU A 359 16.57 11.84 -5.70
N THR A 360 16.58 11.77 -4.38
CA THR A 360 15.43 11.41 -3.55
C THR A 360 14.43 12.56 -3.44
N LEU A 361 13.15 12.24 -3.42
CA LEU A 361 12.07 13.22 -3.44
C LEU A 361 10.97 12.80 -2.44
N CYS A 362 10.86 13.52 -1.30
CA CYS A 362 9.95 13.15 -0.20
C CYS A 362 8.57 13.82 -0.27
N HIS A 363 8.41 14.96 -0.95
CA HIS A 363 7.16 15.72 -0.96
C HIS A 363 6.57 15.90 -2.35
N VAL A 364 5.31 15.52 -2.51
CA VAL A 364 4.56 15.67 -3.77
C VAL A 364 4.47 17.14 -4.24
N ARG A 365 4.38 18.10 -3.34
CA ARG A 365 4.25 19.54 -3.67
C ARG A 365 5.39 20.06 -4.52
N HIS A 366 6.59 19.50 -4.38
CA HIS A 366 7.79 19.98 -5.05
C HIS A 366 7.98 19.44 -6.47
N TYR A 367 7.15 18.49 -6.89
CA TYR A 367 7.26 17.91 -8.23
C TYR A 367 6.91 18.89 -9.35
N TRP A 368 5.98 19.81 -9.11
CA TRP A 368 5.65 20.85 -10.06
C TRP A 368 6.82 21.82 -10.26
N GLU A 369 7.63 21.99 -9.22
CA GLU A 369 8.80 22.87 -9.21
C GLU A 369 9.99 22.23 -9.95
N ILE A 370 10.10 20.90 -10.01
CA ILE A 370 11.17 20.21 -10.74
C ILE A 370 11.14 20.56 -12.23
N GLN A 371 9.96 20.64 -12.84
CA GLN A 371 9.82 21.00 -14.26
C GLN A 371 10.36 22.39 -14.57
N ASP A 372 10.26 23.31 -13.62
CA ASP A 372 10.73 24.69 -13.77
C ASP A 372 12.24 24.84 -13.55
N TYR A 373 12.90 23.84 -12.94
CA TYR A 373 14.30 23.98 -12.52
C TYR A 373 15.33 23.31 -13.41
N ASP A 374 14.97 22.46 -14.35
CA ASP A 374 15.91 21.70 -15.18
C ASP A 374 17.13 21.22 -14.37
N VAL A 375 16.90 20.31 -13.42
CA VAL A 375 17.93 19.89 -12.46
C VAL A 375 19.06 19.03 -13.05
N GLY A 376 18.93 18.59 -14.32
CA GLY A 376 20.01 17.92 -15.05
C GLY A 376 19.96 16.39 -14.96
N ASN A 377 21.12 15.74 -15.08
CA ASN A 377 21.25 14.28 -15.17
C ASN A 377 21.02 13.57 -13.83
N PHE A 378 19.75 13.46 -13.41
CA PHE A 378 19.39 12.71 -12.23
C PHE A 378 18.56 11.46 -12.58
N THR A 379 18.77 10.39 -11.83
CA THR A 379 17.79 9.33 -11.63
C THR A 379 16.89 9.77 -10.49
N TYR A 380 15.61 9.99 -10.78
CA TYR A 380 14.64 10.38 -9.75
C TYR A 380 14.24 9.18 -8.90
N CYS A 381 14.21 9.39 -7.58
CA CYS A 381 13.82 8.40 -6.59
C CYS A 381 12.72 8.98 -5.69
N PRO A 382 11.46 9.06 -6.16
CA PRO A 382 10.34 9.53 -5.34
C PRO A 382 9.95 8.51 -4.28
N VAL A 383 9.41 9.02 -3.18
CA VAL A 383 8.78 8.20 -2.16
C VAL A 383 7.55 7.46 -2.74
N ALA A 384 7.30 6.24 -2.31
CA ALA A 384 6.35 5.33 -2.95
C ALA A 384 4.94 5.91 -3.18
N HIS A 385 4.38 6.68 -2.24
CA HIS A 385 3.05 7.27 -2.40
C HIS A 385 3.02 8.38 -3.48
N ALA A 386 4.15 9.00 -3.77
CA ALA A 386 4.22 10.02 -4.81
C ALA A 386 3.98 9.42 -6.22
N LEU A 387 4.34 8.16 -6.43
CA LEU A 387 4.05 7.45 -7.67
C LEU A 387 2.56 7.09 -7.84
N ALA A 388 1.73 7.26 -6.83
CA ALA A 388 0.28 7.16 -6.97
C ALA A 388 -0.30 8.30 -7.85
N PHE A 389 0.45 9.39 -8.06
CA PHE A 389 0.00 10.53 -8.84
C PHE A 389 0.39 10.41 -10.32
N PRO A 390 -0.56 10.24 -11.26
CA PRO A 390 -0.26 10.03 -12.68
C PRO A 390 0.55 11.15 -13.32
N ARG A 391 0.28 12.39 -12.95
CA ARG A 391 1.02 13.57 -13.45
C ARG A 391 2.49 13.50 -13.09
N LEU A 392 2.77 13.10 -11.84
CA LEU A 392 4.15 12.97 -11.39
C LEU A 392 4.88 11.88 -12.14
N ARG A 393 4.25 10.69 -12.28
CA ARG A 393 4.84 9.61 -13.08
C ARG A 393 5.16 10.05 -14.51
N ARG A 394 4.25 10.82 -15.13
CA ARG A 394 4.47 11.38 -16.47
C ARG A 394 5.64 12.34 -16.48
N SER A 395 5.65 13.33 -15.58
CA SER A 395 6.71 14.34 -15.46
C SER A 395 8.09 13.70 -15.23
N ILE A 396 8.19 12.72 -14.34
CA ILE A 396 9.43 11.99 -14.09
C ILE A 396 9.92 11.27 -15.37
N ARG A 397 9.02 10.61 -16.10
CA ARG A 397 9.35 9.90 -17.34
C ARG A 397 9.79 10.83 -18.48
N GLU A 398 9.22 12.04 -18.54
CA GLU A 398 9.60 13.05 -19.52
C GLU A 398 11.00 13.63 -19.24
N GLN A 399 11.46 13.61 -17.99
CA GLN A 399 12.74 14.18 -17.58
C GLN A 399 13.85 13.15 -17.45
N SER A 400 13.54 11.87 -17.25
CA SER A 400 14.53 10.80 -17.06
C SER A 400 14.04 9.47 -17.62
N ASP A 401 14.90 8.79 -18.36
CA ASP A 401 14.67 7.42 -18.84
C ASP A 401 14.70 6.39 -17.68
N THR A 402 15.18 6.80 -16.51
CA THR A 402 15.35 5.94 -15.35
C THR A 402 14.62 6.52 -14.15
N CYS A 403 13.92 5.67 -13.42
CA CYS A 403 13.22 6.04 -12.19
C CYS A 403 13.42 4.95 -11.14
N TRP A 404 13.79 5.36 -9.95
CA TRP A 404 13.79 4.54 -8.74
C TRP A 404 12.62 4.94 -7.85
N TRP A 405 12.43 4.30 -6.73
CA TRP A 405 11.49 4.66 -5.70
C TRP A 405 11.94 4.18 -4.33
N TYR A 406 11.39 4.76 -3.26
CA TYR A 406 11.77 4.37 -1.91
C TYR A 406 10.59 4.35 -0.92
N THR A 407 10.83 3.66 0.19
CA THR A 407 10.00 3.70 1.40
C THR A 407 10.90 3.98 2.61
N CYS A 408 10.33 4.62 3.63
CA CYS A 408 11.01 4.91 4.89
C CYS A 408 9.98 4.97 6.04
N THR A 409 10.08 5.90 6.97
CA THR A 409 9.08 6.22 8.02
C THR A 409 7.66 6.38 7.44
N GLY A 410 7.55 6.82 6.23
CA GLY A 410 6.36 6.87 5.38
C GLY A 410 6.69 6.47 3.94
N PRO A 411 5.69 6.12 3.13
CA PRO A 411 4.28 6.02 3.50
C PRO A 411 3.99 4.79 4.36
N VAL A 412 2.85 4.84 5.05
CA VAL A 412 2.30 3.72 5.81
C VAL A 412 1.25 2.98 4.98
N TYR A 413 0.78 1.83 5.45
CA TYR A 413 -0.33 1.10 4.81
C TYR A 413 -1.48 2.06 4.42
N PRO A 414 -2.06 1.97 3.23
CA PRO A 414 -1.99 0.85 2.26
C PRO A 414 -0.81 0.89 1.27
N TYR A 415 0.14 1.76 1.39
CA TYR A 415 1.36 1.71 0.59
C TYR A 415 2.34 0.68 1.14
N PRO A 416 3.21 0.09 0.29
CA PRO A 416 4.21 -0.83 0.80
C PRO A 416 5.14 -0.12 1.79
N SER A 417 5.46 -0.80 2.87
CA SER A 417 6.37 -0.31 3.89
C SER A 417 7.31 -1.42 4.38
N THR A 418 8.36 -1.03 5.10
CA THR A 418 9.27 -1.95 5.79
C THR A 418 8.90 -2.15 7.25
N HIS A 419 7.70 -1.73 7.67
CA HIS A 419 7.30 -1.72 9.07
C HIS A 419 6.94 -3.13 9.59
N ILE A 420 7.27 -3.38 10.85
CA ILE A 420 6.96 -4.67 11.51
C ILE A 420 5.45 -4.85 11.65
N ASP A 421 4.72 -3.76 11.93
CA ASP A 421 3.26 -3.73 12.04
C ASP A 421 2.57 -3.39 10.70
N ASP A 422 3.12 -3.91 9.61
CA ASP A 422 2.50 -4.00 8.29
C ASP A 422 2.35 -5.47 7.89
N TYR A 423 1.48 -5.76 6.93
CA TYR A 423 1.40 -7.09 6.32
C TYR A 423 2.72 -7.41 5.61
N ALA A 424 3.30 -8.56 5.86
CA ALA A 424 4.60 -8.91 5.25
C ALA A 424 4.52 -8.98 3.71
N VAL A 425 3.35 -9.26 3.15
CA VAL A 425 3.09 -9.24 1.71
C VAL A 425 3.39 -7.87 1.06
N SER A 426 3.30 -6.76 1.82
CA SER A 426 3.68 -5.43 1.36
C SER A 426 5.10 -5.38 0.79
N MET A 427 6.06 -5.95 1.51
CA MET A 427 7.46 -6.00 1.04
C MET A 427 7.66 -6.92 -0.16
N ARG A 428 6.91 -8.01 -0.27
CA ARG A 428 6.94 -8.89 -1.44
C ARG A 428 6.42 -8.19 -2.69
N LEU A 429 5.39 -7.34 -2.56
CA LEU A 429 4.82 -6.58 -3.67
C LEU A 429 5.75 -5.51 -4.23
N ILE A 430 6.82 -5.12 -3.54
CA ILE A 430 7.82 -4.17 -4.06
C ILE A 430 8.35 -4.65 -5.43
N GLY A 431 8.69 -5.93 -5.56
CA GLY A 431 9.16 -6.51 -6.83
C GLY A 431 8.10 -6.48 -7.93
N TRP A 432 6.85 -6.78 -7.61
CA TRP A 432 5.73 -6.74 -8.55
C TRP A 432 5.44 -5.32 -9.03
N MET A 433 5.35 -4.35 -8.13
CA MET A 433 5.14 -2.93 -8.46
C MET A 433 6.30 -2.37 -9.28
N GLN A 434 7.53 -2.73 -8.95
CA GLN A 434 8.73 -2.33 -9.69
C GLN A 434 8.67 -2.77 -11.15
N LYS A 435 8.22 -4.01 -11.40
CA LYS A 435 8.02 -4.53 -12.76
C LYS A 435 6.86 -3.84 -13.47
N ALA A 436 5.70 -3.71 -12.82
CA ALA A 436 4.51 -3.11 -13.40
C ALA A 436 4.73 -1.64 -13.81
N TYR A 437 5.37 -0.85 -12.95
CA TYR A 437 5.63 0.57 -13.21
C TYR A 437 6.93 0.83 -13.96
N ARG A 438 7.66 -0.22 -14.35
CA ARG A 438 8.94 -0.14 -15.07
C ARG A 438 9.97 0.71 -14.33
N LEU A 439 10.02 0.53 -13.01
CA LEU A 439 11.00 1.20 -12.18
C LEU A 439 12.32 0.43 -12.24
N GLN A 440 13.41 1.18 -12.34
CA GLN A 440 14.75 0.59 -12.45
C GLN A 440 15.23 0.00 -11.12
N GLY A 441 14.85 0.60 -10.00
CA GLY A 441 15.32 0.15 -8.70
C GLY A 441 14.48 0.64 -7.51
N TYR A 442 14.76 0.04 -6.36
CA TYR A 442 14.18 0.35 -5.06
C TYR A 442 15.26 0.79 -4.08
N LEU A 443 14.99 1.81 -3.29
CA LEU A 443 15.87 2.29 -2.24
C LEU A 443 15.19 2.13 -0.87
N ASN A 444 15.95 1.66 0.11
CA ASN A 444 15.63 1.82 1.51
C ASN A 444 16.84 2.45 2.23
N TRP A 445 16.58 3.45 3.05
CA TRP A 445 17.63 4.28 3.65
C TRP A 445 18.53 3.50 4.60
N ALA A 446 18.03 2.42 5.25
CA ALA A 446 18.85 1.63 6.14
C ALA A 446 18.35 0.17 6.32
N ALA A 447 19.30 -0.76 6.49
CA ALA A 447 19.03 -2.19 6.68
C ALA A 447 19.25 -2.67 8.12
N ALA A 448 20.04 -1.98 8.93
CA ALA A 448 20.51 -2.47 10.21
C ALA A 448 20.74 -1.39 11.30
N ILE A 449 20.05 -0.25 11.22
CA ILE A 449 20.16 0.83 12.22
C ILE A 449 19.29 0.52 13.46
N ASN A 450 19.56 -0.57 14.14
CA ASN A 450 18.91 -0.90 15.40
C ASN A 450 19.83 -0.66 16.63
N ALA A 451 20.99 -0.09 16.39
CA ALA A 451 22.02 0.17 17.41
C ALA A 451 21.60 1.18 18.50
N ARG A 452 20.55 1.96 18.21
CA ARG A 452 19.98 2.91 19.19
C ARG A 452 19.11 2.21 20.22
N LEU A 453 18.79 0.93 20.04
CA LEU A 453 17.95 0.15 20.92
C LEU A 453 18.81 -0.65 21.91
N GLU A 454 18.45 -0.62 23.17
CA GLU A 454 19.10 -1.44 24.19
C GLU A 454 18.85 -2.93 23.94
N TYR A 455 17.65 -3.28 23.46
CA TYR A 455 17.28 -4.65 23.10
C TYR A 455 16.36 -4.69 21.86
N PRO A 456 16.92 -4.75 20.65
CA PRO A 456 16.15 -4.58 19.40
C PRO A 456 15.11 -5.69 19.15
N TYR A 457 15.28 -6.88 19.71
CA TYR A 457 14.35 -7.99 19.56
C TYR A 457 13.01 -7.81 20.27
N GLU A 458 12.95 -6.96 21.30
CA GLU A 458 11.72 -6.74 22.08
C GLU A 458 11.12 -5.35 21.89
N ASN A 459 11.92 -4.39 21.44
CA ASN A 459 11.50 -3.02 21.29
C ASN A 459 11.79 -2.50 19.88
N PRO A 460 10.78 -2.38 19.01
CA PRO A 460 10.98 -1.93 17.64
C PRO A 460 11.01 -0.39 17.48
N ASP A 461 10.81 0.37 18.55
CA ASP A 461 10.67 1.82 18.50
C ASP A 461 12.04 2.51 18.69
N ILE A 462 12.53 3.13 17.61
CA ILE A 462 13.72 3.99 17.59
C ILE A 462 13.39 5.47 17.43
N GLY A 463 12.13 5.87 17.61
CA GLY A 463 11.64 7.23 17.37
C GLY A 463 11.15 7.46 15.95
N PHE A 464 11.12 6.41 15.11
CA PHE A 464 10.50 6.33 13.80
C PHE A 464 9.40 5.27 13.80
N SER A 465 8.92 4.86 12.61
CA SER A 465 7.98 3.74 12.49
C SER A 465 8.62 2.42 12.93
N ASN A 466 7.81 1.49 13.45
CA ASN A 466 8.30 0.21 13.97
C ASN A 466 9.08 -0.58 12.91
N GLY A 467 10.37 -0.75 13.13
CA GLY A 467 11.25 -1.48 12.21
C GLY A 467 11.73 -0.69 10.99
N ASP A 468 11.37 0.60 10.87
CA ASP A 468 11.97 1.46 9.86
C ASP A 468 13.45 1.65 10.15
N GLY A 469 14.28 1.49 9.11
CA GLY A 469 15.75 1.55 9.22
C GLY A 469 16.43 0.23 9.58
N TRP A 470 15.68 -0.85 9.84
CA TRP A 470 16.29 -2.19 9.94
C TRP A 470 15.34 -3.32 9.54
N VAL A 471 15.89 -4.30 8.86
CA VAL A 471 15.27 -5.58 8.51
C VAL A 471 16.17 -6.77 8.89
N LEU A 472 17.37 -6.47 9.39
CA LEU A 472 18.34 -7.42 9.92
C LEU A 472 18.59 -7.13 11.40
N TYR A 473 18.81 -8.17 12.16
CA TYR A 473 19.06 -8.12 13.60
C TYR A 473 20.48 -8.58 13.93
N ALA A 474 21.07 -8.03 14.98
CA ALA A 474 22.40 -8.43 15.44
C ALA A 474 22.40 -9.85 16.01
N GLY A 475 23.19 -10.75 15.41
CA GLY A 475 23.23 -12.16 15.81
C GLY A 475 23.91 -12.40 17.15
N ARG A 476 24.75 -11.49 17.62
CA ARG A 476 25.47 -11.56 18.90
C ARG A 476 24.59 -11.92 20.09
N TYR A 477 23.34 -11.42 20.11
CA TYR A 477 22.39 -11.72 21.19
C TYR A 477 22.04 -13.21 21.31
N TYR A 478 22.27 -13.98 20.26
CA TYR A 478 22.06 -15.42 20.17
C TYR A 478 23.36 -16.21 19.95
N GLY A 479 24.52 -15.56 20.16
CA GLY A 479 25.84 -16.18 19.97
C GLY A 479 26.14 -16.50 18.50
N ILE A 480 25.48 -15.82 17.56
CA ILE A 480 25.70 -15.95 16.12
C ILE A 480 26.68 -14.87 15.66
N TYR A 481 27.68 -15.25 14.89
CA TYR A 481 28.56 -14.32 14.20
C TYR A 481 27.89 -13.80 12.93
N GLY A 482 27.66 -12.48 12.85
CA GLY A 482 26.92 -11.85 11.75
C GLY A 482 25.41 -11.69 12.04
N PRO A 483 24.66 -11.18 11.05
CA PRO A 483 23.25 -10.81 11.21
C PRO A 483 22.30 -11.99 11.20
N VAL A 484 21.11 -11.73 11.74
CA VAL A 484 19.92 -12.60 11.70
C VAL A 484 18.88 -11.93 10.79
N PRO A 485 18.25 -12.65 9.85
CA PRO A 485 17.24 -12.10 8.98
C PRO A 485 15.88 -11.92 9.68
N SER A 486 14.94 -11.28 9.00
CA SER A 486 13.54 -11.15 9.42
C SER A 486 12.57 -11.69 8.39
N LEU A 487 11.29 -11.87 8.78
CA LEU A 487 10.19 -12.17 7.86
C LEU A 487 10.08 -11.10 6.77
N ARG A 488 10.42 -9.85 7.07
CA ARG A 488 10.46 -8.75 6.12
C ARG A 488 11.56 -8.93 5.07
N ALA A 489 12.76 -9.33 5.48
CA ALA A 489 13.86 -9.65 4.56
C ALA A 489 13.50 -10.84 3.64
N VAL A 490 12.83 -11.87 4.18
CA VAL A 490 12.29 -12.99 3.39
C VAL A 490 11.28 -12.48 2.37
N ALA A 491 10.31 -11.67 2.79
CA ALA A 491 9.28 -11.16 1.89
C ALA A 491 9.89 -10.32 0.74
N PHE A 492 10.89 -9.49 1.04
CA PHE A 492 11.63 -8.76 0.01
C PHE A 492 12.36 -9.69 -0.96
N ARG A 493 13.10 -10.70 -0.46
CA ARG A 493 13.74 -11.72 -1.29
C ARG A 493 12.75 -12.39 -2.23
N ASP A 494 11.61 -12.82 -1.69
CA ASP A 494 10.55 -13.47 -2.44
C ASP A 494 10.01 -12.55 -3.53
N GLY A 495 9.81 -11.26 -3.25
CA GLY A 495 9.41 -10.25 -4.24
C GLY A 495 10.44 -10.05 -5.36
N MET A 496 11.74 -10.08 -5.04
CA MET A 496 12.81 -10.01 -6.04
C MET A 496 12.88 -11.29 -6.90
N GLN A 497 12.60 -12.45 -6.34
CA GLN A 497 12.47 -13.69 -7.08
C GLN A 497 11.20 -13.68 -7.97
N ASP A 498 10.07 -13.20 -7.46
CA ASP A 498 8.85 -13.01 -8.24
C ASP A 498 9.06 -12.05 -9.43
N TYR A 499 9.88 -10.99 -9.26
CA TYR A 499 10.30 -10.14 -10.37
C TYR A 499 10.95 -10.94 -11.50
N CYS A 500 11.80 -11.92 -11.16
CA CYS A 500 12.41 -12.79 -12.16
C CYS A 500 11.36 -13.62 -12.92
N TYR A 501 10.34 -14.15 -12.21
CA TYR A 501 9.22 -14.86 -12.84
C TYR A 501 8.44 -13.97 -13.80
N LEU A 502 8.09 -12.76 -13.36
CA LEU A 502 7.40 -11.79 -14.20
C LEU A 502 8.19 -11.45 -15.46
N ASP A 503 9.50 -11.20 -15.32
CA ASP A 503 10.39 -10.87 -16.42
C ASP A 503 10.51 -12.02 -17.44
N MET A 504 10.66 -13.25 -16.94
CA MET A 504 10.74 -14.45 -17.78
C MET A 504 9.41 -14.75 -18.46
N ALA A 505 8.29 -14.68 -17.73
CA ALA A 505 6.95 -14.93 -18.28
C ALA A 505 6.58 -13.88 -19.33
N GLU A 506 6.86 -12.61 -19.10
CA GLU A 506 6.58 -11.53 -20.05
C GLU A 506 7.38 -11.70 -21.35
N LYS A 507 8.65 -12.15 -21.27
CA LYS A 507 9.49 -12.44 -22.42
C LYS A 507 9.00 -13.65 -23.24
N ASN A 508 8.38 -14.62 -22.58
CA ASN A 508 7.84 -15.83 -23.22
C ASN A 508 6.39 -15.69 -23.70
N SER A 509 5.70 -14.58 -23.36
CA SER A 509 4.30 -14.37 -23.63
C SER A 509 4.06 -13.54 -24.90
N ASP A 510 2.96 -13.84 -25.60
CA ASP A 510 2.36 -12.96 -26.60
C ASP A 510 1.61 -11.78 -25.94
N GLU A 511 0.95 -10.94 -26.72
CA GLU A 511 0.22 -9.77 -26.20
C GLU A 511 -0.95 -10.17 -25.27
N SER A 512 -1.56 -11.36 -25.49
CA SER A 512 -2.61 -11.86 -24.61
C SER A 512 -2.05 -12.24 -23.24
N GLY A 513 -0.91 -12.94 -23.19
CA GLY A 513 -0.24 -13.27 -21.93
C GLY A 513 0.23 -12.03 -21.16
N LYS A 514 0.75 -11.01 -21.85
CA LYS A 514 1.10 -9.74 -21.23
C LYS A 514 -0.12 -9.01 -20.64
N ALA A 515 -1.27 -9.07 -21.34
CA ALA A 515 -2.52 -8.50 -20.82
C ALA A 515 -2.99 -9.23 -19.55
N ILE A 516 -2.82 -10.56 -19.50
CA ILE A 516 -3.13 -11.36 -18.29
C ILE A 516 -2.22 -10.94 -17.11
N ILE A 517 -0.92 -10.77 -17.34
CA ILE A 517 0.01 -10.25 -16.33
C ILE A 517 -0.43 -8.87 -15.85
N GLY A 518 -0.90 -8.00 -16.76
CA GLY A 518 -1.47 -6.70 -16.40
C GLY A 518 -2.65 -6.82 -15.43
N ARG A 519 -3.57 -7.76 -15.68
CA ARG A 519 -4.71 -8.05 -14.77
C ARG A 519 -4.26 -8.55 -13.40
N PHE A 520 -3.17 -9.34 -13.33
CA PHE A 520 -2.59 -9.74 -12.03
C PHE A 520 -2.17 -8.51 -11.22
N TYR A 521 -1.56 -7.51 -11.88
CA TYR A 521 -1.21 -6.27 -11.20
C TYR A 521 -2.44 -5.56 -10.65
N ASP A 522 -3.51 -5.44 -11.46
CA ASP A 522 -4.76 -4.77 -11.06
C ASP A 522 -5.43 -5.41 -9.84
N GLU A 523 -5.21 -6.72 -9.62
CA GLU A 523 -5.74 -7.42 -8.45
C GLU A 523 -4.87 -7.33 -7.19
N LEU A 524 -3.57 -7.09 -7.35
CA LEU A 524 -2.62 -7.06 -6.24
C LEU A 524 -2.42 -5.67 -5.66
N PHE A 525 -2.48 -4.64 -6.51
CA PHE A 525 -2.23 -3.26 -6.09
C PHE A 525 -2.87 -2.25 -7.05
N ASP A 526 -3.08 -1.05 -6.54
CA ASP A 526 -3.52 0.10 -7.33
C ASP A 526 -2.65 1.31 -7.03
N ASN A 527 -2.04 1.89 -8.05
CA ASN A 527 -1.22 3.10 -7.93
C ASN A 527 -0.22 3.07 -6.74
N THR A 528 0.54 1.98 -6.59
CA THR A 528 1.45 1.71 -5.47
C THR A 528 0.80 1.39 -4.12
N ARG A 529 -0.51 1.09 -4.08
CA ARG A 529 -1.19 0.63 -2.86
C ARG A 529 -1.43 -0.85 -2.90
N VAL A 530 -1.21 -1.47 -1.78
CA VAL A 530 -1.43 -2.90 -1.55
C VAL A 530 -2.92 -3.17 -1.40
N LEU A 531 -3.45 -4.14 -2.15
CA LEU A 531 -4.86 -4.56 -2.11
C LEU A 531 -5.06 -5.93 -1.45
N VAL A 532 -3.98 -6.62 -1.10
CA VAL A 532 -3.99 -7.97 -0.50
C VAL A 532 -3.32 -7.96 0.86
N THR A 533 -3.77 -8.82 1.75
CA THR A 533 -3.26 -8.92 3.12
C THR A 533 -2.47 -10.20 3.39
N ASP A 534 -2.55 -11.16 2.48
CA ASP A 534 -1.85 -12.45 2.53
C ASP A 534 -1.25 -12.81 1.17
N ALA A 535 -0.48 -13.89 1.12
CA ALA A 535 0.26 -14.29 -0.07
C ALA A 535 -0.54 -15.21 -1.02
N SER A 536 -1.75 -15.62 -0.68
CA SER A 536 -2.46 -16.67 -1.41
C SER A 536 -2.69 -16.35 -2.89
N LEU A 537 -3.09 -15.11 -3.17
CA LEU A 537 -3.31 -14.65 -4.55
C LEU A 537 -2.00 -14.51 -5.32
N LEU A 538 -0.94 -13.97 -4.68
CA LEU A 538 0.38 -13.88 -5.29
C LEU A 538 0.92 -15.26 -5.66
N ASP A 539 0.78 -16.25 -4.78
CA ASP A 539 1.26 -17.62 -5.01
C ASP A 539 0.46 -18.31 -6.13
N SER A 540 -0.84 -18.03 -6.24
CA SER A 540 -1.66 -18.46 -7.37
C SER A 540 -1.17 -17.89 -8.69
N PHE A 541 -0.96 -16.57 -8.76
CA PHE A 541 -0.45 -15.91 -9.98
C PHE A 541 0.97 -16.38 -10.31
N ARG A 542 1.79 -16.60 -9.29
CA ARG A 542 3.13 -17.15 -9.48
C ARG A 542 3.12 -18.56 -10.08
N ASP A 543 2.16 -19.41 -9.72
CA ASP A 543 1.98 -20.74 -10.33
C ASP A 543 1.60 -20.60 -11.82
N GLU A 544 0.75 -19.63 -12.19
CA GLU A 544 0.43 -19.34 -13.59
C GLU A 544 1.65 -18.80 -14.37
N LEU A 545 2.43 -17.89 -13.79
CA LEU A 545 3.68 -17.42 -14.39
C LEU A 545 4.66 -18.59 -14.62
N ALA A 546 4.79 -19.49 -13.64
CA ALA A 546 5.64 -20.68 -13.76
C ALA A 546 5.23 -21.61 -14.89
N LYS A 547 3.92 -21.83 -15.09
CA LYS A 547 3.39 -22.61 -16.22
C LYS A 547 3.76 -21.96 -17.56
N ALA A 548 3.61 -20.64 -17.68
CA ALA A 548 3.99 -19.91 -18.89
C ALA A 548 5.49 -19.99 -19.19
N ILE A 549 6.33 -19.85 -18.17
CA ILE A 549 7.79 -19.95 -18.31
C ILE A 549 8.18 -21.36 -18.78
N ALA A 550 7.52 -22.41 -18.28
CA ALA A 550 7.73 -23.79 -18.68
C ALA A 550 7.14 -24.15 -20.07
N GLY A 551 6.65 -23.20 -20.83
CA GLY A 551 6.11 -23.40 -22.20
C GLY A 551 4.60 -23.66 -22.25
N GLY A 552 3.85 -23.45 -21.15
CA GLY A 552 2.40 -23.43 -21.11
C GLY A 552 1.83 -22.12 -21.66
N LYS A 553 0.53 -22.09 -21.87
CA LYS A 553 -0.19 -20.83 -22.13
C LYS A 553 -0.64 -20.24 -20.79
N MET A 554 -0.61 -18.91 -20.70
CA MET A 554 -1.30 -18.23 -19.62
C MET A 554 -2.81 -18.28 -19.88
N GLU A 555 -3.55 -18.78 -18.90
CA GLU A 555 -5.00 -18.84 -18.92
C GLU A 555 -5.52 -18.08 -17.72
N PHE A 556 -6.47 -17.20 -17.92
CA PHE A 556 -7.16 -16.47 -16.89
C PHE A 556 -8.61 -16.96 -16.83
N GLU A 557 -8.99 -17.56 -15.71
CA GLU A 557 -10.40 -17.81 -15.43
C GLU A 557 -11.03 -16.54 -14.86
N GLU A 558 -11.95 -15.91 -15.59
CA GLU A 558 -12.78 -14.85 -15.02
C GLU A 558 -13.68 -15.46 -13.94
N ARG A 559 -13.29 -15.22 -12.68
CA ARG A 559 -14.08 -15.63 -11.50
C ARG A 559 -14.99 -14.53 -10.98
N ASP A 560 -14.80 -13.31 -11.47
CA ASP A 560 -15.46 -12.11 -10.98
C ASP A 560 -16.40 -11.55 -12.03
N GLU A 561 -17.56 -11.10 -11.60
CA GLU A 561 -18.58 -10.54 -12.49
C GLU A 561 -18.79 -9.04 -12.18
N TRP A 562 -18.86 -8.23 -13.27
CA TRP A 562 -19.26 -6.83 -13.17
C TRP A 562 -20.78 -6.73 -13.12
N ILE A 563 -21.29 -6.21 -12.00
CA ILE A 563 -22.73 -5.99 -11.79
C ILE A 563 -23.03 -4.51 -11.97
N LEU A 564 -24.02 -4.20 -12.80
CA LEU A 564 -24.48 -2.84 -13.02
C LEU A 564 -25.20 -2.32 -11.77
N LEU A 565 -24.72 -1.21 -11.21
CA LEU A 565 -25.33 -0.51 -10.08
C LEU A 565 -26.29 0.59 -10.51
N ASP A 566 -25.86 1.37 -11.51
CA ASP A 566 -26.60 2.50 -12.03
C ASP A 566 -26.32 2.64 -13.54
N ASP A 567 -27.37 2.62 -14.35
CA ASP A 567 -27.27 2.84 -15.78
C ASP A 567 -27.19 4.33 -16.14
N CYS A 568 -27.26 5.19 -15.14
CA CYS A 568 -27.14 6.66 -15.26
C CYS A 568 -28.06 7.29 -16.32
N THR A 569 -29.22 6.72 -16.56
CA THR A 569 -30.14 7.21 -17.60
C THR A 569 -31.09 8.32 -17.12
N SER A 570 -31.16 8.58 -15.81
CA SER A 570 -32.00 9.59 -15.19
C SER A 570 -31.31 10.29 -14.03
N ALA A 571 -31.34 11.61 -14.00
CA ALA A 571 -30.84 12.41 -12.88
C ALA A 571 -31.65 12.22 -11.58
N GLU A 572 -32.92 11.78 -11.68
CA GLU A 572 -33.80 11.59 -10.53
C GLU A 572 -33.49 10.29 -9.77
N THR A 573 -33.04 9.27 -10.47
CA THR A 573 -32.80 7.92 -9.88
C THR A 573 -31.35 7.57 -9.69
N THR A 574 -30.41 8.39 -10.19
CA THR A 574 -28.98 8.09 -10.13
C THR A 574 -28.42 8.12 -8.70
N ILE A 575 -27.42 7.26 -8.45
CA ILE A 575 -26.61 7.30 -7.23
C ILE A 575 -25.54 8.39 -7.27
N ILE A 576 -25.32 9.05 -8.39
CA ILE A 576 -24.34 10.14 -8.56
C ILE A 576 -24.82 11.39 -7.83
N ARG A 577 -23.90 12.06 -7.14
CA ARG A 577 -24.08 13.32 -6.43
C ARG A 577 -23.03 14.34 -6.87
N SER A 578 -23.34 15.62 -6.67
CA SER A 578 -22.38 16.73 -6.88
C SER A 578 -22.61 17.85 -5.87
N ASN A 579 -21.53 18.52 -5.46
CA ASN A 579 -21.57 19.71 -4.62
C ASN A 579 -21.27 21.00 -5.42
N SER A 580 -21.33 20.97 -6.73
CA SER A 580 -21.11 22.14 -7.59
C SER A 580 -21.86 23.38 -7.11
N LYS A 581 -21.32 24.57 -7.36
CA LYS A 581 -22.02 25.85 -7.13
C LYS A 581 -22.95 26.22 -8.29
N TYR A 582 -22.90 25.48 -9.38
CA TYR A 582 -23.82 25.67 -10.52
C TYR A 582 -25.10 24.83 -10.34
N GLU A 583 -26.27 25.45 -10.60
CA GLU A 583 -27.56 24.77 -10.56
C GLU A 583 -28.18 24.73 -11.97
N PRO A 584 -28.77 23.61 -12.41
CA PRO A 584 -28.86 22.32 -11.70
C PRO A 584 -27.48 21.63 -11.68
N ARG A 585 -27.11 21.05 -10.52
CA ARG A 585 -25.83 20.35 -10.36
C ARG A 585 -25.76 19.08 -11.18
N ILE A 586 -26.91 18.40 -11.27
CA ILE A 586 -27.08 17.14 -11.98
C ILE A 586 -28.37 17.25 -12.81
N GLU A 587 -28.31 16.82 -14.04
CA GLU A 587 -29.46 16.73 -14.94
C GLU A 587 -29.34 15.52 -15.87
N THR A 588 -30.44 15.09 -16.48
CA THR A 588 -30.40 14.03 -17.50
C THR A 588 -29.84 14.60 -18.79
N GLY A 589 -28.73 14.03 -19.26
CA GLY A 589 -28.12 14.33 -20.55
C GLY A 589 -28.80 13.55 -21.68
N THR A 590 -29.03 14.21 -22.79
CA THR A 590 -29.67 13.61 -24.01
C THR A 590 -28.71 13.50 -25.20
N ASP A 591 -27.47 13.94 -25.07
CA ASP A 591 -26.50 13.94 -26.17
C ASP A 591 -25.93 12.52 -26.38
N GLY A 592 -26.33 11.91 -27.51
CA GLY A 592 -25.82 10.59 -27.91
C GLY A 592 -24.29 10.51 -28.09
N GLU A 593 -23.62 11.67 -28.20
CA GLU A 593 -22.14 11.76 -28.25
C GLU A 593 -21.47 11.38 -26.91
N TYR A 594 -22.19 11.55 -25.81
CA TYR A 594 -21.65 11.33 -24.44
C TYR A 594 -22.34 10.19 -23.70
N SER A 595 -22.99 9.28 -24.40
CA SER A 595 -23.62 8.09 -23.83
C SER A 595 -23.69 6.94 -24.81
N ALA A 596 -23.29 5.76 -24.39
CA ALA A 596 -23.45 4.51 -25.15
C ALA A 596 -24.92 4.10 -25.31
N LYS A 597 -25.84 4.59 -24.48
CA LYS A 597 -27.28 4.24 -24.44
C LYS A 597 -28.19 5.40 -24.87
N GLY A 598 -27.64 6.53 -25.33
CA GLY A 598 -28.37 7.73 -25.73
C GLY A 598 -28.89 8.59 -24.57
N LYS A 599 -28.63 8.18 -23.31
CA LYS A 599 -28.90 8.97 -22.10
C LYS A 599 -27.79 8.73 -21.09
N SER A 600 -27.45 9.78 -20.35
CA SER A 600 -26.45 9.75 -19.26
C SER A 600 -26.82 10.77 -18.21
N VAL A 601 -26.16 10.71 -17.05
CA VAL A 601 -26.27 11.76 -16.03
C VAL A 601 -25.23 12.84 -16.35
N LYS A 602 -25.71 14.04 -16.63
CA LYS A 602 -24.89 15.23 -16.86
C LYS A 602 -24.58 15.90 -15.53
N VAL A 603 -23.31 16.06 -15.23
CA VAL A 603 -22.82 16.73 -14.01
C VAL A 603 -22.27 18.10 -14.40
N ASN A 604 -22.89 19.14 -13.86
CA ASN A 604 -22.46 20.53 -14.01
C ASN A 604 -21.52 20.89 -12.87
N LEU A 605 -20.20 20.96 -13.12
CA LEU A 605 -19.21 21.11 -12.08
C LEU A 605 -18.58 22.50 -12.15
N GLN A 606 -18.71 23.27 -11.04
CA GLN A 606 -18.13 24.62 -10.91
C GLN A 606 -17.83 24.95 -9.45
N GLY A 607 -16.72 25.65 -9.23
CA GLY A 607 -16.31 26.20 -7.95
C GLY A 607 -16.92 27.57 -7.64
N THR A 608 -16.31 28.34 -6.78
CA THR A 608 -16.72 29.69 -6.40
C THR A 608 -15.51 30.58 -6.13
N LEU A 609 -15.62 31.87 -6.48
CA LEU A 609 -14.62 32.89 -6.12
C LEU A 609 -14.65 33.27 -4.62
N GLU A 610 -15.78 32.97 -3.95
CA GLU A 610 -15.97 33.38 -2.55
C GLU A 610 -15.15 32.57 -1.56
N ARG A 611 -14.61 31.38 -1.96
CA ARG A 611 -13.90 30.46 -1.08
C ARG A 611 -12.75 29.77 -1.81
N GLU A 612 -11.53 30.10 -1.47
CA GLU A 612 -10.32 29.43 -1.96
C GLU A 612 -10.29 27.92 -1.63
N THR A 613 -10.99 27.51 -0.58
CA THR A 613 -11.03 26.12 -0.09
C THR A 613 -12.24 25.31 -0.57
N PHE A 614 -12.99 25.80 -1.55
CA PHE A 614 -14.10 25.03 -2.12
C PHE A 614 -13.61 24.14 -3.26
N PHE A 615 -13.84 22.84 -3.13
CA PHE A 615 -13.43 21.84 -4.12
C PHE A 615 -14.67 21.17 -4.72
N PRO A 616 -15.00 21.41 -6.02
CA PRO A 616 -16.10 20.74 -6.70
C PRO A 616 -15.90 19.21 -6.76
N ARG A 617 -17.00 18.45 -6.63
CA ARG A 617 -16.94 16.98 -6.48
C ARG A 617 -18.04 16.29 -7.25
N ILE A 618 -17.71 15.09 -7.76
CA ILE A 618 -18.64 14.04 -8.15
C ILE A 618 -18.50 12.93 -7.10
N PHE A 619 -19.57 12.42 -6.53
CA PHE A 619 -19.45 11.39 -5.49
C PHE A 619 -20.64 10.44 -5.46
N VAL A 620 -20.43 9.28 -4.83
CA VAL A 620 -21.43 8.29 -4.47
C VAL A 620 -21.36 8.00 -2.99
N GLU A 621 -22.49 7.77 -2.35
CA GLU A 621 -22.55 7.39 -0.95
C GLU A 621 -22.54 5.86 -0.81
N ALA A 622 -21.78 5.35 0.14
CA ALA A 622 -21.61 3.92 0.35
C ALA A 622 -22.93 3.18 0.53
N ARG A 623 -23.89 3.77 1.22
CA ARG A 623 -25.23 3.20 1.43
C ARG A 623 -26.02 2.98 0.13
N ASP A 624 -25.72 3.72 -0.93
CA ASP A 624 -26.34 3.56 -2.25
C ASP A 624 -25.73 2.38 -3.02
N ILE A 625 -24.65 1.80 -2.47
CA ILE A 625 -23.95 0.65 -3.01
C ILE A 625 -24.13 -0.49 -2.02
N ASN A 626 -24.98 -1.45 -2.35
CA ASN A 626 -25.25 -2.63 -1.54
C ASN A 626 -25.59 -2.35 -0.06
N GLY A 627 -26.29 -1.27 0.23
CA GLY A 627 -26.62 -0.91 1.61
C GLY A 627 -25.42 -0.59 2.50
N GLY A 628 -24.23 -0.35 1.89
CA GLY A 628 -22.99 -0.09 2.62
C GLY A 628 -22.17 -1.34 2.97
N ASP A 629 -22.62 -2.53 2.56
CA ASP A 629 -21.85 -3.78 2.72
C ASP A 629 -20.94 -4.00 1.52
N PHE A 630 -19.62 -3.88 1.76
CA PHE A 630 -18.58 -4.03 0.74
C PHE A 630 -17.80 -5.35 0.85
N SER A 631 -18.20 -6.27 1.72
CA SER A 631 -17.45 -7.49 2.01
C SER A 631 -17.17 -8.37 0.78
N GLU A 632 -18.07 -8.33 -0.20
CA GLU A 632 -17.97 -9.08 -1.46
C GLU A 632 -17.60 -8.19 -2.67
N ILE A 633 -17.44 -6.88 -2.49
CA ILE A 633 -17.15 -5.94 -3.57
C ILE A 633 -15.67 -5.66 -3.64
N LYS A 634 -15.05 -5.95 -4.79
CA LYS A 634 -13.62 -5.72 -5.04
C LYS A 634 -13.34 -4.31 -5.56
N SER A 635 -14.19 -3.80 -6.46
CA SER A 635 -13.98 -2.51 -7.12
C SER A 635 -15.29 -1.88 -7.58
N LEU A 636 -15.30 -0.56 -7.73
CA LEU A 636 -16.31 0.18 -8.48
C LEU A 636 -15.73 0.69 -9.79
N ARG A 637 -16.53 0.69 -10.83
CA ARG A 637 -16.16 1.23 -12.13
C ARG A 637 -17.14 2.32 -12.55
N PHE A 638 -16.59 3.46 -12.95
CA PHE A 638 -17.32 4.61 -13.43
C PHE A 638 -16.96 4.84 -14.91
N LYS A 639 -17.96 4.95 -15.77
CA LYS A 639 -17.80 5.42 -17.16
C LYS A 639 -18.15 6.91 -17.20
N ILE A 640 -17.15 7.76 -17.41
CA ILE A 640 -17.28 9.22 -17.37
C ILE A 640 -16.80 9.80 -18.69
N TYR A 641 -17.66 10.57 -19.37
CA TYR A 641 -17.29 11.35 -20.53
C TYR A 641 -16.87 12.77 -20.11
N GLY A 642 -15.65 13.15 -20.45
CA GLY A 642 -15.15 14.49 -20.30
C GLY A 642 -15.43 15.32 -21.56
N THR A 643 -15.77 16.59 -21.38
CA THR A 643 -16.04 17.51 -22.50
C THR A 643 -14.96 18.59 -22.66
N THR A 644 -14.09 18.75 -21.68
CA THR A 644 -13.05 19.78 -21.67
C THR A 644 -11.91 19.43 -22.63
N GLU A 645 -11.36 20.43 -23.33
CA GLU A 645 -10.21 20.21 -24.23
C GLU A 645 -8.95 19.83 -23.48
N LYS A 646 -8.75 20.38 -22.28
CA LYS A 646 -7.67 19.97 -21.39
C LYS A 646 -8.20 18.95 -20.39
N PRO A 647 -7.41 17.90 -20.05
CA PRO A 647 -7.78 16.97 -19.01
C PRO A 647 -8.11 17.67 -17.70
N THR A 648 -9.17 17.23 -17.04
CA THR A 648 -9.53 17.74 -15.71
C THR A 648 -9.00 16.79 -14.66
N PRO A 649 -8.11 17.23 -13.76
CA PRO A 649 -7.58 16.39 -12.71
C PRO A 649 -8.60 16.19 -11.59
N PHE A 650 -8.65 14.98 -11.08
CA PHE A 650 -9.42 14.62 -9.91
C PHE A 650 -8.56 13.84 -8.92
N THR A 651 -8.67 14.19 -7.64
CA THR A 651 -8.21 13.33 -6.56
C THR A 651 -9.37 12.47 -6.11
N VAL A 652 -9.21 11.16 -6.14
CA VAL A 652 -10.23 10.21 -5.70
C VAL A 652 -10.02 9.89 -4.22
N TYR A 653 -11.07 10.00 -3.45
CA TYR A 653 -11.06 9.77 -2.02
C TYR A 653 -12.05 8.70 -1.61
N ALA A 654 -11.69 7.93 -0.57
CA ALA A 654 -12.63 7.22 0.27
C ALA A 654 -12.76 7.94 1.61
N LEU A 655 -13.96 8.08 2.11
CA LEU A 655 -14.24 8.67 3.40
C LEU A 655 -14.91 7.63 4.31
N ASP A 656 -14.41 7.51 5.53
CA ASP A 656 -15.12 6.93 6.66
C ASP A 656 -15.64 8.04 7.59
N GLU A 657 -16.05 7.70 8.80
CA GLU A 657 -16.57 8.70 9.77
C GLU A 657 -15.53 9.69 10.27
N VAL A 658 -14.25 9.35 10.17
CA VAL A 658 -13.15 10.10 10.80
C VAL A 658 -12.13 10.56 9.76
N ASN A 659 -11.85 9.73 8.75
CA ASN A 659 -10.74 9.89 7.83
C ASN A 659 -11.20 10.18 6.40
N LYS A 660 -10.45 11.05 5.74
CA LYS A 660 -10.49 11.28 4.30
C LYS A 660 -9.22 10.67 3.70
N THR A 661 -9.32 9.49 3.14
CA THR A 661 -8.20 8.75 2.57
C THR A 661 -8.10 9.01 1.07
N ILE A 662 -6.96 9.51 0.61
CA ILE A 662 -6.69 9.65 -0.82
C ILE A 662 -6.47 8.25 -1.40
N LEU A 663 -7.23 7.91 -2.44
CA LEU A 663 -7.07 6.66 -3.17
C LEU A 663 -6.06 6.81 -4.30
N TYR A 664 -6.27 7.75 -5.20
CA TYR A 664 -5.33 8.07 -6.28
C TYR A 664 -5.76 9.38 -6.96
N GLU A 665 -4.89 9.89 -7.82
CA GLU A 665 -5.26 10.93 -8.76
C GLU A 665 -5.57 10.32 -10.13
N THR A 666 -6.58 10.87 -10.78
CA THR A 666 -6.93 10.55 -12.16
C THR A 666 -7.16 11.84 -12.94
N GLU A 667 -7.10 11.76 -14.26
CA GLU A 667 -7.47 12.85 -15.16
C GLU A 667 -8.60 12.37 -16.04
N ILE A 668 -9.68 13.14 -16.10
CA ILE A 668 -10.76 12.90 -17.04
C ILE A 668 -10.45 13.66 -18.33
N GLU A 669 -10.08 12.92 -19.35
CA GLU A 669 -9.79 13.43 -20.69
C GLU A 669 -11.08 13.65 -21.48
N ARG A 670 -11.00 14.39 -22.59
CA ARG A 670 -12.12 14.51 -23.51
C ARG A 670 -12.48 13.14 -24.09
N GLY A 671 -13.75 12.77 -24.03
CA GLY A 671 -14.25 11.46 -24.45
C GLY A 671 -14.49 10.50 -23.29
N LEU A 672 -14.63 9.21 -23.58
CA LEU A 672 -14.91 8.17 -22.59
C LEU A 672 -13.69 7.86 -21.75
N ASN A 673 -13.85 7.96 -20.43
CA ASN A 673 -12.89 7.50 -19.43
C ASN A 673 -13.53 6.36 -18.63
N VAL A 674 -12.79 5.29 -18.42
CA VAL A 674 -13.18 4.17 -17.56
C VAL A 674 -12.31 4.23 -16.31
N VAL A 675 -12.91 4.64 -15.21
CA VAL A 675 -12.22 4.80 -13.92
C VAL A 675 -12.63 3.67 -13.01
N THR A 676 -11.67 2.83 -12.59
CA THR A 676 -11.90 1.73 -11.66
C THR A 676 -11.35 2.12 -10.28
N VAL A 677 -12.22 2.10 -9.28
CA VAL A 677 -11.90 2.43 -7.89
C VAL A 677 -11.88 1.14 -7.08
N PRO A 678 -10.70 0.62 -6.69
CA PRO A 678 -10.63 -0.58 -5.88
C PRO A 678 -11.14 -0.32 -4.45
N LEU A 679 -11.81 -1.30 -3.85
CA LEU A 679 -12.44 -1.19 -2.52
C LEU A 679 -11.85 -2.16 -1.48
N ARG A 680 -10.69 -2.74 -1.76
CA ARG A 680 -10.07 -3.77 -0.90
C ARG A 680 -9.22 -3.22 0.25
N TRP A 681 -9.08 -1.91 0.38
CA TRP A 681 -8.37 -1.35 1.54
C TRP A 681 -9.27 -1.36 2.77
N GLN A 682 -8.64 -1.58 3.90
CA GLN A 682 -9.33 -1.47 5.19
C GLN A 682 -9.33 0.01 5.63
N LEU A 683 -10.51 0.57 5.78
CA LEU A 683 -10.70 1.82 6.50
C LEU A 683 -10.82 1.50 7.99
N ASP A 684 -10.42 2.43 8.85
CA ASP A 684 -10.60 2.29 10.32
C ASP A 684 -12.09 2.13 10.69
N LYS A 685 -12.96 2.58 9.81
CA LYS A 685 -14.41 2.54 9.93
C LYS A 685 -15.06 2.20 8.59
N PRO A 686 -16.34 1.76 8.58
CA PRO A 686 -17.05 1.50 7.35
C PRO A 686 -17.02 2.68 6.38
N LEU A 687 -16.85 2.38 5.11
CA LEU A 687 -16.84 3.38 4.04
C LEU A 687 -18.16 4.16 4.02
N LYS A 688 -18.10 5.47 3.89
CA LYS A 688 -19.26 6.36 3.79
C LYS A 688 -19.43 6.97 2.40
N ILE A 689 -18.35 7.43 1.78
CA ILE A 689 -18.38 8.16 0.51
C ILE A 689 -17.15 7.77 -0.33
N ILE A 690 -17.37 7.60 -1.61
CA ILE A 690 -16.32 7.64 -2.63
C ILE A 690 -16.53 8.89 -3.46
N MET A 691 -15.51 9.74 -3.58
CA MET A 691 -15.63 11.00 -4.31
C MET A 691 -14.43 11.29 -5.19
N PHE A 692 -14.73 11.96 -6.29
CA PHE A 692 -13.79 12.58 -7.21
C PHE A 692 -13.82 14.08 -6.95
N GLU A 693 -12.75 14.61 -6.40
CA GLU A 693 -12.60 16.03 -6.06
C GLU A 693 -11.62 16.70 -7.03
N THR A 694 -11.97 17.84 -7.57
CA THR A 694 -11.08 18.64 -8.39
C THR A 694 -10.78 19.99 -7.72
N ASP A 695 -9.77 20.70 -8.22
CA ASP A 695 -9.41 22.04 -7.74
C ASP A 695 -10.59 23.02 -7.85
N ASN A 696 -10.61 23.97 -6.94
CA ASN A 696 -11.59 25.06 -7.00
C ASN A 696 -11.30 25.91 -8.24
N TYR A 697 -12.16 25.79 -9.24
CA TYR A 697 -12.11 26.65 -10.41
C TYR A 697 -13.41 27.43 -10.55
N TYR A 698 -13.28 28.63 -11.03
CA TYR A 698 -14.41 29.46 -11.39
C TYR A 698 -14.22 29.94 -12.84
N ASP A 699 -15.23 29.71 -13.66
CA ASP A 699 -15.24 30.15 -15.06
C ASP A 699 -16.54 30.94 -15.32
N GLU A 700 -16.41 32.19 -15.71
CA GLU A 700 -17.55 33.04 -16.04
C GLU A 700 -18.34 32.54 -17.25
N THR A 701 -17.75 31.67 -18.07
CA THR A 701 -18.40 31.06 -19.26
C THR A 701 -19.35 29.92 -18.91
N GLY A 702 -19.31 29.40 -17.67
CA GLY A 702 -20.17 28.35 -17.17
C GLY A 702 -19.43 27.16 -16.55
N PRO A 703 -20.14 26.10 -16.24
CA PRO A 703 -19.58 24.92 -15.58
C PRO A 703 -18.76 24.06 -16.56
N ARG A 704 -17.83 23.27 -16.01
CA ARG A 704 -17.28 22.11 -16.72
C ARG A 704 -18.28 20.98 -16.71
N LEU A 705 -18.51 20.38 -17.85
CA LEU A 705 -19.53 19.36 -18.03
C LEU A 705 -18.87 17.97 -18.07
N PHE A 706 -19.44 17.04 -17.33
CA PHE A 706 -19.10 15.63 -17.34
C PHE A 706 -20.39 14.82 -17.48
N TYR A 707 -20.32 13.69 -18.16
CA TYR A 707 -21.45 12.79 -18.30
C TYR A 707 -21.08 11.43 -17.72
N VAL A 708 -21.82 10.97 -16.72
CA VAL A 708 -21.65 9.63 -16.17
C VAL A 708 -22.66 8.71 -16.85
N ASP A 709 -22.15 7.69 -17.53
CA ASP A 709 -22.95 6.76 -18.34
C ASP A 709 -23.26 5.46 -17.61
N GLU A 710 -22.40 5.04 -16.70
CA GLU A 710 -22.56 3.78 -15.99
C GLU A 710 -21.73 3.78 -14.69
N VAL A 711 -22.32 3.18 -13.64
CA VAL A 711 -21.58 2.75 -12.45
C VAL A 711 -21.81 1.26 -12.26
N SER A 712 -20.72 0.51 -12.15
CA SER A 712 -20.73 -0.95 -11.97
C SER A 712 -19.86 -1.36 -10.80
N MET A 713 -20.16 -2.50 -10.16
CA MET A 713 -19.33 -3.10 -9.11
C MET A 713 -18.78 -4.46 -9.56
N LEU A 714 -17.55 -4.76 -9.17
CA LEU A 714 -16.92 -6.05 -9.35
C LEU A 714 -17.07 -6.89 -8.08
N CYS A 715 -17.75 -8.02 -8.19
CA CYS A 715 -18.01 -8.91 -7.06
C CYS A 715 -17.27 -10.25 -7.21
N THR A 716 -16.92 -10.86 -6.08
CA THR A 716 -16.45 -12.26 -6.07
C THR A 716 -17.62 -13.18 -6.41
N GLY A 717 -17.54 -13.91 -7.50
CA GLY A 717 -18.50 -14.83 -8.13
C GLY A 717 -19.57 -15.54 -7.29
N ARG A 718 -20.33 -14.81 -6.48
CA ARG A 718 -21.54 -15.25 -5.81
C ARG A 718 -22.74 -14.53 -6.42
N GLU A 719 -23.85 -15.25 -6.60
CA GLU A 719 -25.11 -14.62 -6.98
C GLU A 719 -25.49 -13.51 -5.98
N TRP A 720 -25.43 -12.30 -6.43
CA TRP A 720 -25.91 -11.13 -5.72
C TRP A 720 -27.45 -11.16 -5.70
N LYS A 721 -28.04 -11.17 -4.53
CA LYS A 721 -29.47 -10.93 -4.37
C LYS A 721 -29.66 -9.46 -4.05
N ASP A 722 -30.39 -8.76 -4.90
CA ASP A 722 -30.91 -7.42 -4.58
C ASP A 722 -31.77 -7.54 -3.32
N THR A 723 -31.20 -7.16 -2.17
CA THR A 723 -31.93 -7.07 -0.91
C THR A 723 -32.57 -5.70 -0.79
N ALA A 724 -33.42 -5.33 -1.76
CA ALA A 724 -34.37 -4.27 -1.52
C ALA A 724 -35.25 -4.72 -0.34
N THR A 725 -34.88 -4.34 0.86
CA THR A 725 -35.65 -4.66 2.07
C THR A 725 -36.94 -3.88 2.03
N GLU A 726 -38.06 -4.53 2.35
CA GLU A 726 -39.31 -3.83 2.62
C GLU A 726 -39.08 -2.73 3.66
N PRO A 727 -39.75 -1.57 3.55
CA PRO A 727 -39.68 -0.51 4.55
C PRO A 727 -39.94 -1.08 5.95
N ARG A 728 -39.08 -0.79 6.90
CA ARG A 728 -39.26 -1.28 8.27
C ARG A 728 -40.38 -0.51 8.96
N ALA A 729 -41.33 -1.23 9.51
CA ALA A 729 -42.42 -0.68 10.31
C ALA A 729 -42.07 -0.56 11.80
N ASP A 730 -40.91 -1.06 12.25
CA ASP A 730 -40.59 -1.32 13.65
C ASP A 730 -39.60 -0.34 14.29
N GLY A 731 -39.49 0.84 13.73
CA GLY A 731 -38.70 1.91 14.33
C GLY A 731 -37.26 2.02 13.79
N MET A 732 -36.62 3.12 14.15
CA MET A 732 -35.33 3.57 13.69
C MET A 732 -34.21 2.97 14.54
N ARG A 733 -33.12 2.53 13.89
CA ARG A 733 -31.88 2.11 14.56
C ARG A 733 -30.77 3.11 14.26
N LEU A 734 -29.79 3.23 15.15
CA LEU A 734 -28.65 4.11 14.94
C LEU A 734 -27.86 3.77 13.64
N ASP A 735 -27.84 2.48 13.30
CA ASP A 735 -27.20 1.96 12.09
C ASP A 735 -27.94 2.38 10.80
N ASP A 736 -29.18 2.78 10.90
CA ASP A 736 -30.00 3.26 9.78
C ASP A 736 -29.83 4.78 9.54
N ILE A 737 -28.97 5.47 10.33
CA ILE A 737 -28.87 6.92 10.33
C ILE A 737 -27.47 7.35 9.92
N GLU A 738 -27.39 8.29 8.99
CA GLU A 738 -26.13 8.86 8.53
C GLU A 738 -26.16 10.40 8.57
N MET A 739 -25.06 10.99 9.02
CA MET A 739 -24.88 12.44 8.98
C MET A 739 -24.67 12.90 7.55
N LEU A 740 -25.39 13.95 7.13
CA LEU A 740 -25.14 14.58 5.84
C LEU A 740 -23.73 15.19 5.81
N TRP A 741 -23.10 15.17 4.64
CA TRP A 741 -21.81 15.78 4.41
C TRP A 741 -21.79 17.25 4.87
N GLY A 742 -20.75 17.62 5.62
CA GLY A 742 -20.62 18.95 6.25
C GLY A 742 -21.25 19.06 7.62
N SER A 743 -22.13 18.13 8.02
CA SER A 743 -22.77 18.12 9.34
C SER A 743 -21.89 17.52 10.44
N THR A 744 -20.92 16.69 10.10
CA THR A 744 -19.99 16.00 11.03
C THR A 744 -19.19 16.96 11.92
N ASN A 745 -18.91 18.17 11.43
CA ASN A 745 -18.22 19.20 12.21
C ASN A 745 -19.13 19.97 13.17
N PHE A 746 -20.45 19.85 13.00
CA PHE A 746 -21.44 20.68 13.70
C PHE A 746 -22.51 19.86 14.42
N GLY A 747 -22.56 18.56 14.23
CA GLY A 747 -23.59 17.71 14.80
C GLY A 747 -23.03 16.43 15.42
N ARG A 748 -23.74 15.92 16.41
CA ARG A 748 -23.48 14.62 17.02
C ARG A 748 -24.82 13.88 17.17
N LEU A 749 -24.82 12.59 16.84
CA LEU A 749 -25.96 11.68 17.04
C LEU A 749 -25.57 10.62 18.07
N SER A 750 -26.52 10.32 18.98
CA SER A 750 -26.37 9.23 19.96
C SER A 750 -27.72 8.71 20.38
N LEU A 751 -27.81 7.42 20.71
CA LEU A 751 -29.00 6.90 21.40
C LEU A 751 -28.96 7.29 22.88
N THR A 752 -30.14 7.59 23.46
CA THR A 752 -30.25 8.04 24.84
C THR A 752 -31.62 7.75 25.43
N ASP A 753 -31.68 7.61 26.74
CA ASP A 753 -32.90 7.55 27.55
C ASP A 753 -33.19 8.90 28.23
N GLU A 754 -32.44 9.98 27.90
CA GLU A 754 -32.58 11.28 28.59
C GLU A 754 -33.92 11.96 28.34
N CYS A 755 -34.61 11.68 27.22
CA CYS A 755 -35.88 12.29 26.87
C CYS A 755 -37.04 11.40 27.32
N SER A 756 -37.57 11.66 28.53
CA SER A 756 -38.70 10.89 29.09
C SER A 756 -40.00 11.03 28.30
N ALA A 757 -40.11 12.10 27.49
CA ALA A 757 -41.33 12.37 26.70
C ALA A 757 -41.43 11.40 25.50
N LEU A 758 -40.29 11.04 24.87
CA LEU A 758 -40.26 10.14 23.72
C LEU A 758 -39.98 8.68 24.09
N GLY A 759 -39.76 8.38 25.37
CA GLY A 759 -39.50 7.00 25.83
C GLY A 759 -38.03 6.59 25.73
N LYS A 760 -37.76 5.28 25.87
CA LYS A 760 -36.41 4.73 25.81
C LYS A 760 -35.89 4.65 24.37
N ASP A 761 -34.58 4.70 24.24
CA ASP A 761 -33.89 4.58 22.95
C ASP A 761 -34.20 5.68 21.93
N SER A 762 -34.36 6.91 22.39
CA SER A 762 -34.51 8.08 21.52
C SER A 762 -33.17 8.48 20.88
N LEU A 763 -33.24 8.98 19.65
CA LEU A 763 -32.09 9.57 18.98
C LEU A 763 -31.85 10.99 19.49
N LYS A 764 -30.73 11.23 20.18
CA LYS A 764 -30.29 12.57 20.56
C LYS A 764 -29.51 13.20 19.42
N ILE A 765 -29.92 14.39 19.01
CA ILE A 765 -29.36 15.19 17.94
C ILE A 765 -28.77 16.45 18.55
N GLU A 766 -27.46 16.58 18.61
CA GLU A 766 -26.79 17.78 19.13
C GLU A 766 -26.22 18.57 17.95
N ILE A 767 -26.63 19.84 17.81
CA ILE A 767 -26.15 20.74 16.76
C ILE A 767 -25.35 21.89 17.42
N ARG A 768 -24.09 22.03 16.99
CA ARG A 768 -23.17 23.05 17.53
C ARG A 768 -22.89 24.13 16.50
N GLY A 769 -22.93 25.38 16.90
CA GLY A 769 -22.42 26.49 16.12
C GLY A 769 -20.91 26.62 16.23
N ASP A 770 -20.24 27.11 15.18
CA ASP A 770 -18.79 27.35 15.16
C ASP A 770 -18.38 28.82 15.30
N GLY A 771 -19.37 29.73 15.42
CA GLY A 771 -19.17 31.16 15.55
C GLY A 771 -18.57 31.89 14.34
N LYS A 772 -18.48 31.18 13.22
CA LYS A 772 -18.01 31.78 11.98
C LYS A 772 -19.18 31.94 11.01
N SER A 773 -19.46 33.15 10.58
CA SER A 773 -20.41 33.41 9.51
C SER A 773 -19.90 32.86 8.20
N ARG A 774 -20.42 31.73 7.77
CA ARG A 774 -20.21 31.14 6.45
C ARG A 774 -21.56 31.09 5.75
N SER A 775 -21.55 30.98 4.41
CA SER A 775 -22.76 30.97 3.58
C SER A 775 -23.86 30.05 4.14
N PRO A 776 -25.09 30.56 4.40
CA PRO A 776 -26.15 29.78 5.08
C PRO A 776 -26.56 28.48 4.36
N GLU A 777 -26.39 28.43 3.05
CA GLU A 777 -26.88 27.33 2.22
C GLU A 777 -26.05 26.04 2.29
N LEU A 778 -24.77 26.13 2.68
CA LEU A 778 -23.83 25.00 2.67
C LEU A 778 -23.65 24.31 4.02
N GLU A 779 -24.19 24.88 5.09
CA GLU A 779 -23.85 24.46 6.45
C GLU A 779 -25.09 24.18 7.33
N ARG A 780 -26.18 23.78 6.70
CA ARG A 780 -27.31 23.31 7.44
C ARG A 780 -27.05 21.87 7.91
N PRO A 781 -26.88 21.65 9.22
CA PRO A 781 -26.67 20.33 9.75
C PRO A 781 -27.89 19.46 9.51
N GLY A 782 -27.64 18.23 9.12
CA GLY A 782 -28.70 17.28 8.86
C GLY A 782 -28.19 15.85 8.90
N PHE A 783 -29.11 14.94 8.85
CA PHE A 783 -28.84 13.52 8.74
C PHE A 783 -29.86 12.86 7.81
N THR A 784 -29.58 11.64 7.43
CA THR A 784 -30.49 10.83 6.64
C THR A 784 -30.81 9.54 7.36
N VAL A 785 -32.03 9.09 7.18
CA VAL A 785 -32.49 7.79 7.63
C VAL A 785 -32.59 6.88 6.44
N SER A 786 -31.92 5.71 6.48
CA SER A 786 -32.00 4.70 5.43
C SER A 786 -33.47 4.26 5.26
N GLY A 787 -33.92 4.28 4.02
CA GLY A 787 -35.35 3.97 3.73
C GLY A 787 -35.47 3.15 2.44
N LYS A 788 -34.46 2.32 2.09
CA LYS A 788 -34.49 1.54 0.84
C LYS A 788 -35.78 0.73 0.72
N GLY A 789 -36.54 0.96 -0.35
CA GLY A 789 -37.69 0.16 -0.64
C GLY A 789 -38.74 0.83 -1.51
N ASP A 790 -39.86 0.11 -1.75
CA ASP A 790 -41.05 0.59 -2.43
C ASP A 790 -42.05 1.16 -1.42
N TYR A 791 -42.22 2.48 -1.45
CA TYR A 791 -43.11 3.24 -0.58
C TYR A 791 -44.43 3.62 -1.26
N THR A 792 -44.74 3.13 -2.45
CA THR A 792 -45.97 3.46 -3.21
C THR A 792 -47.26 3.08 -2.48
N LYS A 793 -47.17 2.15 -1.52
CA LYS A 793 -48.30 1.74 -0.68
C LYS A 793 -48.54 2.65 0.53
N TYR A 794 -47.61 3.55 0.84
CA TYR A 794 -47.70 4.47 1.99
C TYR A 794 -48.05 5.87 1.50
N THR A 795 -48.72 6.62 2.35
CA THR A 795 -49.06 8.03 2.09
C THR A 795 -48.22 9.00 2.90
N HIS A 796 -47.78 8.60 4.07
CA HIS A 796 -47.08 9.47 5.01
C HIS A 796 -45.84 8.79 5.61
N ILE A 797 -44.90 9.65 6.03
CA ILE A 797 -43.85 9.30 7.01
C ILE A 797 -44.16 10.08 8.29
N ASN A 798 -44.21 9.38 9.41
CA ASN A 798 -44.48 9.93 10.72
C ASN A 798 -43.25 9.77 11.62
N PHE A 799 -43.00 10.76 12.45
CA PHE A 799 -41.97 10.69 13.50
C PHE A 799 -42.28 11.70 14.62
N ASP A 800 -41.79 11.39 15.80
CA ASP A 800 -41.89 12.27 16.96
C ASP A 800 -40.55 12.94 17.18
N ILE A 801 -40.57 14.26 17.40
CA ILE A 801 -39.35 15.03 17.68
C ILE A 801 -39.57 16.00 18.84
N TYR A 802 -38.72 15.93 19.84
CA TYR A 802 -38.71 16.85 20.97
C TYR A 802 -37.66 17.94 20.72
N ASN A 803 -38.12 19.19 20.65
CA ASN A 803 -37.26 20.36 20.55
C ASN A 803 -36.94 20.85 21.98
N ALA A 804 -35.71 20.62 22.42
CA ALA A 804 -35.25 21.00 23.75
C ALA A 804 -34.89 22.52 23.88
N SER A 805 -35.07 23.30 22.81
CA SER A 805 -34.90 24.75 22.88
C SER A 805 -36.18 25.46 23.40
N ASP A 806 -36.06 26.72 23.79
CA ASP A 806 -37.12 27.60 24.26
C ASP A 806 -37.85 28.39 23.14
N CYS A 807 -37.53 28.08 21.87
CA CYS A 807 -38.08 28.79 20.72
C CYS A 807 -38.38 27.84 19.55
N GLU A 808 -39.23 28.32 18.64
CA GLU A 808 -39.57 27.61 17.41
C GLU A 808 -38.32 27.42 16.50
N ARG A 809 -38.24 26.27 15.82
CA ARG A 809 -37.16 25.93 14.93
C ARG A 809 -37.68 25.32 13.63
N PRO A 810 -37.12 25.73 12.45
CA PRO A 810 -37.46 25.10 11.19
C PRO A 810 -36.77 23.74 11.05
N LEU A 811 -37.50 22.80 10.45
CA LEU A 811 -37.05 21.47 10.04
C LEU A 811 -37.41 21.30 8.57
N GLU A 812 -36.44 20.92 7.74
CA GLU A 812 -36.68 20.49 6.36
C GLU A 812 -36.64 18.97 6.27
N PHE A 813 -37.59 18.38 5.60
CA PHE A 813 -37.69 16.95 5.31
C PHE A 813 -37.66 16.74 3.78
N PHE A 814 -36.98 15.71 3.29
CA PHE A 814 -36.95 15.35 1.88
C PHE A 814 -36.75 13.85 1.66
N VAL A 815 -37.11 13.37 0.44
CA VAL A 815 -36.92 11.98 0.01
C VAL A 815 -35.94 11.97 -1.16
N ASN A 816 -34.88 11.18 -1.09
CA ASN A 816 -33.84 10.99 -2.10
C ASN A 816 -33.09 12.26 -2.54
N SER A 817 -33.78 13.39 -2.68
CA SER A 817 -33.21 14.65 -3.17
C SER A 817 -33.72 15.83 -2.33
N ARG A 818 -32.80 16.75 -1.98
CA ARG A 818 -33.12 17.98 -1.26
C ARG A 818 -33.87 19.00 -2.11
N GLU A 819 -33.90 18.85 -3.42
CA GLU A 819 -34.56 19.78 -4.35
C GLU A 819 -36.03 19.98 -4.07
N PHE A 820 -36.69 18.94 -3.53
CA PHE A 820 -38.10 18.94 -3.18
C PHE A 820 -38.29 18.73 -1.69
N SER A 821 -37.77 19.64 -0.85
CA SER A 821 -37.89 19.56 0.59
C SER A 821 -39.23 20.13 1.09
N VAL A 822 -39.76 19.49 2.12
CA VAL A 822 -40.97 19.93 2.86
C VAL A 822 -40.52 20.52 4.17
N SER A 823 -40.91 21.79 4.43
CA SER A 823 -40.58 22.47 5.69
C SER A 823 -41.63 22.28 6.76
N ARG A 824 -41.19 22.16 8.00
CA ARG A 824 -42.04 22.16 9.22
C ARG A 824 -41.44 23.08 10.28
N THR A 825 -42.25 23.57 11.19
CA THR A 825 -41.80 24.33 12.35
C THR A 825 -41.94 23.50 13.59
N LEU A 826 -40.83 23.29 14.28
CA LEU A 826 -40.81 22.59 15.58
C LEU A 826 -41.04 23.60 16.70
N VAL A 827 -42.12 23.46 17.43
CA VAL A 827 -42.37 24.25 18.67
C VAL A 827 -41.52 23.68 19.82
N PRO A 828 -41.21 24.44 20.85
CA PRO A 828 -40.59 23.92 22.07
C PRO A 828 -41.38 22.75 22.67
N GLY A 829 -40.68 21.67 23.04
CA GLY A 829 -41.28 20.44 23.53
C GLY A 829 -41.60 19.41 22.45
N GLU A 830 -42.64 18.63 22.66
CA GLU A 830 -43.05 17.52 21.79
C GLU A 830 -43.68 18.02 20.47
N ASN A 831 -43.29 17.41 19.37
CA ASN A 831 -43.81 17.64 18.02
C ASN A 831 -44.07 16.29 17.36
N HIS A 832 -45.33 16.07 16.94
CA HIS A 832 -45.71 14.92 16.13
C HIS A 832 -45.71 15.35 14.66
N ILE A 833 -44.76 14.87 13.89
CA ILE A 833 -44.57 15.27 12.50
C ILE A 833 -45.12 14.20 11.57
N SER A 834 -45.99 14.63 10.66
CA SER A 834 -46.51 13.81 9.58
C SER A 834 -46.20 14.48 8.25
N ILE A 835 -45.47 13.79 7.38
CA ILE A 835 -45.07 14.26 6.04
C ILE A 835 -45.84 13.47 5.00
N LEU A 836 -46.62 14.16 4.18
CA LEU A 836 -47.28 13.57 3.02
C LEU A 836 -46.24 13.30 1.92
N LEU A 837 -46.04 12.04 1.54
CA LEU A 837 -44.99 11.63 0.59
C LEU A 837 -45.18 12.22 -0.80
N SER A 838 -46.43 12.50 -1.21
CA SER A 838 -46.69 13.18 -2.49
C SER A 838 -46.12 14.59 -2.54
N ASP A 839 -45.92 15.26 -1.43
CA ASP A 839 -45.36 16.62 -1.35
C ASP A 839 -43.87 16.65 -1.58
N CYS A 840 -43.20 15.48 -1.47
CA CYS A 840 -41.76 15.36 -1.65
C CYS A 840 -41.35 15.15 -3.12
N ASN A 841 -42.32 15.05 -4.06
CA ASN A 841 -42.08 14.85 -5.48
C ASN A 841 -40.99 13.81 -5.83
N ALA A 842 -40.98 12.69 -5.12
CA ALA A 842 -39.98 11.65 -5.23
C ALA A 842 -40.52 10.39 -5.90
N ASP A 843 -39.67 9.61 -6.56
CA ASP A 843 -40.02 8.27 -7.03
C ASP A 843 -40.13 7.31 -5.84
N LEU A 844 -41.39 7.09 -5.39
CA LEU A 844 -41.68 6.25 -4.24
C LEU A 844 -41.46 4.75 -4.49
N LYS A 845 -41.23 4.30 -5.74
CA LYS A 845 -40.83 2.92 -6.03
C LYS A 845 -39.37 2.63 -5.67
N ARG A 846 -38.56 3.69 -5.61
CA ARG A 846 -37.14 3.57 -5.39
C ARG A 846 -36.63 4.55 -4.32
N VAL A 847 -37.30 4.55 -3.17
CA VAL A 847 -36.82 5.34 -2.03
C VAL A 847 -35.52 4.74 -1.53
N ARG A 848 -34.51 5.58 -1.33
CA ARG A 848 -33.20 5.23 -0.82
C ARG A 848 -33.01 5.71 0.61
N PHE A 849 -33.42 6.94 0.88
CA PHE A 849 -33.31 7.56 2.19
C PHE A 849 -34.30 8.71 2.37
N PHE A 850 -34.54 9.05 3.62
CA PHE A 850 -35.22 10.25 4.05
C PHE A 850 -34.22 11.19 4.70
N GLY A 851 -34.26 12.47 4.37
CA GLY A 851 -33.34 13.47 4.90
C GLY A 851 -34.03 14.46 5.82
N LEU A 852 -33.37 14.81 6.91
CA LEU A 852 -33.80 15.85 7.84
C LEU A 852 -32.71 16.88 7.98
N ILE A 853 -33.05 18.17 7.84
CA ILE A 853 -32.11 19.28 7.95
C ILE A 853 -32.63 20.28 8.99
N PHE A 854 -31.71 20.70 9.86
CA PHE A 854 -31.99 21.68 10.91
C PHE A 854 -31.34 23.01 10.56
N GLU A 855 -31.87 24.10 11.10
CA GLU A 855 -31.26 25.41 10.97
C GLU A 855 -29.96 25.49 11.79
N LYS A 856 -28.94 26.08 11.23
CA LYS A 856 -27.68 26.33 11.93
C LYS A 856 -27.83 27.54 12.86
N TYR A 857 -27.30 27.44 14.07
CA TYR A 857 -27.19 28.54 15.00
C TYR A 857 -25.96 29.41 14.76
N GLU A 858 -26.11 30.74 14.65
CA GLU A 858 -25.01 31.66 14.33
C GLU A 858 -24.03 31.90 15.48
N THR A 859 -24.36 31.55 16.73
CA THR A 859 -23.51 31.84 17.88
C THR A 859 -22.69 30.67 18.37
N ALA A 860 -21.37 30.85 18.45
CA ALA A 860 -20.31 29.86 18.66
C ALA A 860 -20.36 29.01 19.92
N LYS A 861 -21.30 29.19 20.83
CA LYS A 861 -21.28 28.54 22.16
C LYS A 861 -22.57 27.81 22.53
N SER A 862 -23.59 27.85 21.71
CA SER A 862 -24.86 27.15 22.02
C SER A 862 -24.91 25.80 21.29
N VAL A 863 -25.29 24.75 22.04
CA VAL A 863 -25.67 23.47 21.50
C VAL A 863 -27.18 23.40 21.43
N GLN A 864 -27.76 23.18 20.25
CA GLN A 864 -29.15 22.84 20.10
C GLN A 864 -29.30 21.34 20.25
N VAL A 865 -30.30 20.92 21.02
CA VAL A 865 -30.55 19.51 21.27
C VAL A 865 -31.98 19.20 20.84
N TYR A 866 -32.09 18.13 20.05
CA TYR A 866 -33.35 17.53 19.68
C TYR A 866 -33.32 16.05 20.05
N TYR A 867 -34.46 15.47 20.28
CA TYR A 867 -34.62 14.03 20.46
C TYR A 867 -35.65 13.54 19.46
N MET A 868 -35.42 12.43 18.80
CA MET A 868 -36.31 11.89 17.78
C MET A 868 -36.62 10.41 18.04
N ASN A 869 -37.84 10.00 17.77
CA ASN A 869 -38.28 8.60 17.85
C ASN A 869 -39.44 8.31 16.89
N HIS A 870 -39.88 7.05 16.83
CA HIS A 870 -41.05 6.55 16.12
C HIS A 870 -41.10 6.86 14.61
N PHE A 871 -39.97 6.88 13.98
CA PHE A 871 -39.86 7.10 12.53
C PHE A 871 -40.46 5.91 11.76
N SER A 872 -41.60 6.08 11.11
CA SER A 872 -42.34 5.00 10.47
C SER A 872 -43.21 5.47 9.30
N PRO A 873 -43.34 4.64 8.23
CA PRO A 873 -44.30 4.91 7.18
C PRO A 873 -45.74 4.52 7.62
N SER A 874 -46.72 5.26 7.14
CA SER A 874 -48.13 4.97 7.38
C SER A 874 -48.99 5.24 6.15
N MET A 875 -50.20 4.69 6.17
CA MET A 875 -51.24 4.97 5.16
C MET A 875 -52.11 6.18 5.50
N GLU A 876 -52.02 6.66 6.73
CA GLU A 876 -52.81 7.79 7.25
C GLU A 876 -51.94 8.66 8.16
N THR A 877 -52.33 9.94 8.36
CA THR A 877 -51.76 10.85 9.36
C THR A 877 -51.96 10.27 10.75
N GLN A 878 -50.97 10.32 11.62
CA GLN A 878 -51.17 10.20 13.05
C GLN A 878 -51.92 11.45 13.51
N GLU A 879 -53.10 11.30 14.17
CA GLU A 879 -53.83 12.40 14.84
C GLU A 879 -53.07 12.87 16.08
#